data_75a0bd996261099812544cad77706621
#
_entry.id   75a0bd996261099812544cad77706621
#
_cell.length_a   1.000
_cell.length_b   1.000
_cell.length_c   1.000
_cell.angle_alpha   90.00
_cell.angle_beta   90.00
_cell.angle_gamma   90.00
#
_symmetry.space_group_name_H-M   'P 1'
#
loop_
_entity.id
_entity.type
_entity.pdbx_description
1 polymer ?
#
loop_
_entity_poly.entity_id
_entity_poly.type
_entity_poly.pdbx_seq_one_letter_code
_entity_poly.pdbx_strand_id
1 'polypeptide(L)'
;MENNLIETLNILHKEGKHQEIIDKIETLPSEEMNPEIIGILARAYNNVDNYEKALELLKSIEKYEKDTNVWNYRIGYSYYYLDNYLEAKKHFLKAIEIDPTDSDSHLFLCWIYQELTDKEKDNSEKIIEYLNKSIEYANIYSKLEPEESIKDELIFAEERLGWAYDRLNNFIEGEKHLRKAIELGDNDKWVYSQLGYTLRFQDRYEEALENYMKSVELGRNDTWIYSEIAWTYFSLEKFSEALEYINKAKELSPVEVDLSLVSRTSSILIALRKHTEAIKLLEDVVNRDEYKNDIGILSDLAFAYDDLEDYKNGLIYLKRANELGRDDIWINTEFAYAYYYLGEYEKSYDYLIIVKNLGRDDLTLKLMFANTLSKMEKYEEAIEYYLELLENDKYKNDAILNCQIGWNYGELEKPKEALKYLFKAEKLGKDDRMINIDIGINLAKTGEIQDGINRLKRALTMEEGITLNDKIFLNSEIAYWYGELRDVENALKHLYIAKDLGRDDAWLNSQIGWNLLEEDVKEALKYLNKAKDLGKDDAWINRQFGFAYSQLGEYEKAISSFKKARELGANDSWLLYQLGLALKEYGNIEEAINIFKEEIEITDYKGFGDLQLAWCYALIDEKEKAKEYFKNVDKYLSSSLKNDEELRKDYNTVKELINSTTYIN
;
A
#
# COMPACT_ATOMS: atom_id res chain seq x y z
N MET A 1 -78.65 -47.94 3.95
CA MET A 1 -77.79 -48.09 5.13
C MET A 1 -76.47 -47.31 5.00
N GLU A 2 -75.83 -47.38 3.90
CA GLU A 2 -74.51 -46.74 3.68
C GLU A 2 -74.51 -45.20 3.88
N ASN A 3 -75.48 -44.45 3.30
CA ASN A 3 -75.59 -42.99 3.45
C ASN A 3 -75.82 -42.59 4.93
N ASN A 4 -76.50 -43.39 5.75
CA ASN A 4 -76.73 -43.08 7.17
C ASN A 4 -75.47 -43.33 8.03
N LEU A 5 -74.61 -44.25 7.62
CA LEU A 5 -73.31 -44.48 8.26
C LEU A 5 -72.33 -43.37 8.00
N ILE A 6 -72.14 -42.96 6.75
CA ILE A 6 -71.23 -41.87 6.38
C ILE A 6 -71.65 -40.56 7.05
N GLU A 7 -72.92 -40.23 7.08
CA GLU A 7 -73.46 -39.06 7.79
C GLU A 7 -73.13 -39.12 9.29
N THR A 8 -73.30 -40.27 9.93
CA THR A 8 -72.94 -40.46 11.32
C THR A 8 -71.45 -40.28 11.58
N LEU A 9 -70.59 -40.84 10.73
CA LEU A 9 -69.12 -40.69 10.83
C LEU A 9 -68.67 -39.23 10.67
N ASN A 10 -69.32 -38.49 9.78
CA ASN A 10 -69.03 -37.08 9.57
C ASN A 10 -69.49 -36.22 10.77
N ILE A 11 -70.60 -36.57 11.43
CA ILE A 11 -71.02 -35.91 12.66
C ILE A 11 -69.98 -36.18 13.79
N LEU A 12 -69.54 -37.40 13.98
CA LEU A 12 -68.53 -37.77 14.98
C LEU A 12 -67.20 -37.04 14.69
N HIS A 13 -66.85 -36.89 13.43
CA HIS A 13 -65.65 -36.12 13.08
C HIS A 13 -65.77 -34.64 13.49
N LYS A 14 -66.91 -33.98 13.23
CA LYS A 14 -67.18 -32.60 13.64
C LYS A 14 -67.16 -32.44 15.17
N GLU A 15 -67.53 -33.50 15.88
CA GLU A 15 -67.49 -33.55 17.37
C GLU A 15 -66.08 -33.88 17.92
N GLY A 16 -65.07 -34.09 17.11
CA GLY A 16 -63.72 -34.47 17.50
C GLY A 16 -63.60 -35.90 18.04
N LYS A 17 -64.59 -36.73 17.83
CA LYS A 17 -64.63 -38.11 18.36
C LYS A 17 -63.96 -39.13 17.45
N HIS A 18 -62.67 -38.90 17.18
CA HIS A 18 -61.95 -39.69 16.18
C HIS A 18 -61.75 -41.15 16.59
N GLN A 19 -61.55 -41.42 17.89
CA GLN A 19 -61.43 -42.79 18.33
C GLN A 19 -62.76 -43.59 18.18
N GLU A 20 -63.94 -42.95 18.42
CA GLU A 20 -65.23 -43.59 18.16
C GLU A 20 -65.44 -43.89 16.65
N ILE A 21 -64.90 -43.11 15.74
CA ILE A 21 -64.94 -43.38 14.31
C ILE A 21 -64.12 -44.64 14.03
N ILE A 22 -62.92 -44.76 14.58
CA ILE A 22 -62.01 -45.90 14.41
C ILE A 22 -62.72 -47.18 14.91
N ASP A 23 -63.15 -47.14 16.14
CA ASP A 23 -63.81 -48.31 16.79
C ASP A 23 -65.03 -48.76 15.99
N LYS A 24 -65.82 -47.82 15.50
CA LYS A 24 -67.03 -48.12 14.72
C LYS A 24 -66.74 -48.73 13.36
N ILE A 25 -65.74 -48.24 12.64
CA ILE A 25 -65.36 -48.70 11.26
C ILE A 25 -64.62 -50.04 11.36
N GLU A 26 -63.79 -50.30 12.37
CA GLU A 26 -63.04 -51.54 12.53
C GLU A 26 -63.96 -52.73 12.90
N THR A 27 -65.16 -52.46 13.32
CA THR A 27 -66.18 -53.51 13.55
C THR A 27 -67.02 -53.83 12.32
N LEU A 28 -66.83 -53.14 11.18
CA LEU A 28 -67.55 -53.35 9.93
C LEU A 28 -67.11 -54.65 9.24
N PRO A 29 -68.01 -55.36 8.57
CA PRO A 29 -67.64 -56.46 7.70
C PRO A 29 -66.78 -55.96 6.54
N SER A 30 -65.84 -56.78 6.08
CA SER A 30 -64.94 -56.43 4.94
C SER A 30 -65.67 -56.06 3.65
N GLU A 31 -66.90 -56.52 3.50
CA GLU A 31 -67.77 -56.24 2.31
C GLU A 31 -68.31 -54.79 2.35
N GLU A 32 -68.32 -54.13 3.50
CA GLU A 32 -68.74 -52.74 3.65
C GLU A 32 -67.59 -51.74 3.61
N MET A 33 -66.32 -52.21 3.53
CA MET A 33 -65.13 -51.41 3.46
C MET A 33 -64.89 -50.90 2.02
N ASN A 34 -65.53 -49.82 1.63
CA ASN A 34 -65.33 -49.14 0.37
C ASN A 34 -64.26 -48.02 0.48
N PRO A 35 -63.75 -47.46 -0.61
CA PRO A 35 -62.72 -46.43 -0.58
C PRO A 35 -63.09 -45.20 0.24
N GLU A 36 -64.33 -44.76 0.26
CA GLU A 36 -64.83 -43.62 1.02
C GLU A 36 -64.73 -43.85 2.54
N ILE A 37 -65.18 -45.05 3.02
CA ILE A 37 -65.09 -45.44 4.43
C ILE A 37 -63.62 -45.58 4.84
N ILE A 38 -62.80 -46.21 4.02
CA ILE A 38 -61.35 -46.30 4.28
C ILE A 38 -60.72 -44.91 4.38
N GLY A 39 -61.10 -43.96 3.50
CA GLY A 39 -60.65 -42.60 3.54
C GLY A 39 -61.06 -41.83 4.80
N ILE A 40 -62.29 -42.12 5.33
CA ILE A 40 -62.76 -41.57 6.62
C ILE A 40 -61.97 -42.18 7.78
N LEU A 41 -61.71 -43.48 7.76
CA LEU A 41 -60.88 -44.15 8.76
C LEU A 41 -59.45 -43.62 8.80
N ALA A 42 -58.86 -43.46 7.62
CA ALA A 42 -57.52 -42.89 7.53
C ALA A 42 -57.45 -41.44 8.10
N ARG A 43 -58.46 -40.60 7.83
CA ARG A 43 -58.56 -39.26 8.42
C ARG A 43 -58.68 -39.37 9.93
N ALA A 44 -59.47 -40.33 10.48
CA ALA A 44 -59.58 -40.52 11.91
C ALA A 44 -58.25 -40.94 12.53
N TYR A 45 -57.48 -41.82 11.88
CA TYR A 45 -56.14 -42.19 12.32
C TYR A 45 -55.16 -41.02 12.28
N ASN A 46 -55.21 -40.16 11.26
CA ASN A 46 -54.42 -38.92 11.23
C ASN A 46 -54.72 -38.00 12.40
N ASN A 47 -56.00 -37.92 12.82
CA ASN A 47 -56.41 -37.04 13.93
C ASN A 47 -56.15 -37.65 15.35
N VAL A 48 -55.72 -38.90 15.43
CA VAL A 48 -55.24 -39.53 16.66
C VAL A 48 -53.72 -39.84 16.61
N ASP A 49 -53.02 -39.13 15.76
CA ASP A 49 -51.55 -39.16 15.60
C ASP A 49 -51.00 -40.56 15.17
N ASN A 50 -51.84 -41.42 14.57
CA ASN A 50 -51.38 -42.67 14.01
C ASN A 50 -51.18 -42.59 12.50
N TYR A 51 -50.13 -41.83 12.13
CA TYR A 51 -49.87 -41.46 10.73
C TYR A 51 -49.45 -42.65 9.84
N GLU A 52 -48.73 -43.64 10.43
CA GLU A 52 -48.33 -44.86 9.72
C GLU A 52 -49.57 -45.67 9.27
N LYS A 53 -50.55 -45.82 10.19
CA LYS A 53 -51.75 -46.55 9.86
C LYS A 53 -52.65 -45.81 8.86
N ALA A 54 -52.72 -44.48 9.04
CA ALA A 54 -53.42 -43.65 8.06
C ALA A 54 -52.80 -43.79 6.68
N LEU A 55 -51.48 -43.76 6.59
CA LEU A 55 -50.71 -43.87 5.33
C LEU A 55 -50.93 -45.25 4.65
N GLU A 56 -50.91 -46.35 5.48
CA GLU A 56 -51.23 -47.70 4.97
C GLU A 56 -52.61 -47.75 4.31
N LEU A 57 -53.62 -47.21 4.99
CA LEU A 57 -54.99 -47.16 4.53
C LEU A 57 -55.16 -46.33 3.25
N LEU A 58 -54.58 -45.13 3.21
CA LEU A 58 -54.63 -44.25 2.04
C LEU A 58 -53.96 -44.88 0.83
N LYS A 59 -52.84 -45.56 1.00
CA LYS A 59 -52.20 -46.32 -0.10
C LYS A 59 -53.07 -47.46 -0.61
N SER A 60 -53.86 -48.13 0.22
CA SER A 60 -54.74 -49.22 -0.18
C SER A 60 -55.83 -48.74 -1.16
N ILE A 61 -56.24 -47.48 -1.09
CA ILE A 61 -57.28 -46.89 -1.95
C ILE A 61 -56.72 -45.97 -3.07
N GLU A 62 -55.40 -45.85 -3.18
CA GLU A 62 -54.72 -44.99 -4.16
C GLU A 62 -55.29 -45.13 -5.57
N LYS A 63 -55.54 -46.36 -6.03
CA LYS A 63 -56.07 -46.67 -7.35
C LYS A 63 -57.39 -45.94 -7.66
N TYR A 64 -58.17 -45.65 -6.63
CA TYR A 64 -59.53 -45.07 -6.76
C TYR A 64 -59.53 -43.56 -6.45
N GLU A 65 -58.64 -43.07 -5.58
CA GLU A 65 -58.73 -41.73 -4.98
C GLU A 65 -57.58 -40.80 -5.33
N LYS A 66 -56.49 -41.28 -5.97
CA LYS A 66 -55.26 -40.51 -6.21
C LYS A 66 -55.46 -39.20 -7.00
N ASP A 67 -56.58 -39.09 -7.73
CA ASP A 67 -56.92 -37.93 -8.55
C ASP A 67 -57.91 -36.98 -7.83
N THR A 68 -58.15 -37.18 -6.52
CA THR A 68 -58.95 -36.27 -5.69
C THR A 68 -58.09 -35.37 -4.82
N ASN A 69 -58.54 -34.13 -4.58
CA ASN A 69 -57.90 -33.19 -3.65
C ASN A 69 -57.83 -33.80 -2.24
N VAL A 70 -58.97 -34.34 -1.69
CA VAL A 70 -59.11 -34.87 -0.37
C VAL A 70 -58.11 -36.01 -0.05
N TRP A 71 -57.89 -36.91 -1.00
CA TRP A 71 -56.95 -38.01 -0.82
C TRP A 71 -55.49 -37.47 -0.80
N ASN A 72 -55.15 -36.57 -1.73
CA ASN A 72 -53.84 -35.98 -1.78
C ASN A 72 -53.53 -35.14 -0.54
N TYR A 73 -54.48 -34.37 -0.04
CA TYR A 73 -54.35 -33.67 1.24
C TYR A 73 -54.06 -34.65 2.41
N ARG A 74 -54.91 -35.68 2.55
CA ARG A 74 -54.80 -36.61 3.68
C ARG A 74 -53.49 -37.40 3.68
N ILE A 75 -53.03 -37.87 2.52
CA ILE A 75 -51.78 -38.62 2.41
C ILE A 75 -50.55 -37.66 2.57
N GLY A 76 -50.64 -36.44 2.06
CA GLY A 76 -49.68 -35.38 2.30
C GLY A 76 -49.55 -35.08 3.79
N TYR A 77 -50.67 -34.98 4.49
CA TYR A 77 -50.72 -34.79 5.95
C TYR A 77 -50.00 -35.92 6.74
N SER A 78 -50.29 -37.17 6.41
CA SER A 78 -49.57 -38.31 7.01
C SER A 78 -48.10 -38.30 6.77
N TYR A 79 -47.64 -37.97 5.52
CA TYR A 79 -46.22 -37.86 5.21
C TYR A 79 -45.53 -36.69 5.93
N TYR A 80 -46.23 -35.56 6.11
CA TYR A 80 -45.67 -34.40 6.81
C TYR A 80 -45.31 -34.75 8.27
N TYR A 81 -46.24 -35.33 9.01
CA TYR A 81 -46.05 -35.72 10.40
C TYR A 81 -45.13 -36.95 10.60
N LEU A 82 -44.79 -37.65 9.52
CA LEU A 82 -43.76 -38.68 9.46
C LEU A 82 -42.42 -38.13 8.97
N ASP A 83 -42.22 -36.80 8.99
CA ASP A 83 -41.00 -36.08 8.57
C ASP A 83 -40.57 -36.36 7.10
N ASN A 84 -41.46 -36.95 6.30
CA ASN A 84 -41.20 -37.20 4.91
C ASN A 84 -41.67 -36.00 4.03
N TYR A 85 -41.02 -34.87 4.22
CA TYR A 85 -41.39 -33.59 3.58
C TYR A 85 -41.37 -33.61 2.06
N LEU A 86 -40.54 -34.45 1.42
CA LEU A 86 -40.48 -34.53 -0.04
C LEU A 86 -41.73 -35.20 -0.61
N GLU A 87 -42.21 -36.30 -0.01
CA GLU A 87 -43.47 -36.93 -0.43
C GLU A 87 -44.66 -36.06 -0.03
N ALA A 88 -44.65 -35.49 1.16
CA ALA A 88 -45.69 -34.54 1.60
C ALA A 88 -45.85 -33.40 0.58
N LYS A 89 -44.73 -32.73 0.19
CA LYS A 89 -44.71 -31.68 -0.81
C LYS A 89 -45.38 -32.11 -2.12
N LYS A 90 -45.04 -33.29 -2.63
CA LYS A 90 -45.58 -33.81 -3.89
C LYS A 90 -47.11 -33.94 -3.84
N HIS A 91 -47.65 -34.44 -2.72
CA HIS A 91 -49.07 -34.64 -2.56
C HIS A 91 -49.82 -33.32 -2.33
N PHE A 92 -49.31 -32.41 -1.52
CA PHE A 92 -49.92 -31.07 -1.36
C PHE A 92 -49.87 -30.24 -2.67
N LEU A 93 -48.82 -30.34 -3.46
CA LEU A 93 -48.78 -29.71 -4.79
C LEU A 93 -49.87 -30.30 -5.72
N LYS A 94 -50.10 -31.62 -5.62
CA LYS A 94 -51.18 -32.25 -6.40
C LYS A 94 -52.53 -31.84 -5.87
N ALA A 95 -52.71 -31.68 -4.56
CA ALA A 95 -53.98 -31.22 -3.96
C ALA A 95 -54.36 -29.83 -4.49
N ILE A 96 -53.41 -28.84 -4.46
CA ILE A 96 -53.69 -27.50 -4.97
C ILE A 96 -53.79 -27.41 -6.51
N GLU A 97 -53.20 -28.36 -7.25
CA GLU A 97 -53.42 -28.48 -8.71
C GLU A 97 -54.87 -28.85 -8.99
N ILE A 98 -55.48 -29.70 -8.17
CA ILE A 98 -56.89 -30.13 -8.29
C ILE A 98 -57.84 -29.08 -7.77
N ASP A 99 -57.53 -28.52 -6.60
CA ASP A 99 -58.33 -27.45 -5.97
C ASP A 99 -57.40 -26.31 -5.50
N PRO A 100 -57.22 -25.25 -6.30
CA PRO A 100 -56.39 -24.10 -5.94
C PRO A 100 -56.91 -23.31 -4.74
N THR A 101 -58.13 -23.59 -4.23
CA THR A 101 -58.69 -22.91 -3.05
C THR A 101 -58.53 -23.72 -1.75
N ASP A 102 -57.79 -24.82 -1.81
CA ASP A 102 -57.43 -25.61 -0.61
C ASP A 102 -56.40 -24.84 0.23
N SER A 103 -56.88 -24.03 1.17
CA SER A 103 -56.07 -23.17 2.02
C SER A 103 -55.10 -23.97 2.86
N ASP A 104 -55.57 -25.09 3.47
CA ASP A 104 -54.74 -25.96 4.29
C ASP A 104 -53.50 -26.50 3.54
N SER A 105 -53.70 -26.94 2.30
CA SER A 105 -52.58 -27.42 1.47
C SER A 105 -51.55 -26.34 1.18
N HIS A 106 -51.95 -25.06 1.02
CA HIS A 106 -51.04 -23.94 0.89
C HIS A 106 -50.25 -23.68 2.18
N LEU A 107 -50.91 -23.80 3.34
CA LEU A 107 -50.26 -23.65 4.63
C LEU A 107 -49.23 -24.75 4.88
N PHE A 108 -49.57 -26.01 4.60
CA PHE A 108 -48.63 -27.11 4.69
C PHE A 108 -47.45 -26.96 3.72
N LEU A 109 -47.64 -26.47 2.53
CA LEU A 109 -46.54 -26.18 1.61
C LEU A 109 -45.61 -25.06 2.15
N CYS A 110 -46.16 -24.05 2.75
CA CYS A 110 -45.36 -23.02 3.45
C CYS A 110 -44.43 -23.67 4.50
N TRP A 111 -45.01 -24.46 5.42
CA TRP A 111 -44.23 -25.14 6.49
C TRP A 111 -43.22 -26.14 5.92
N ILE A 112 -43.60 -26.94 4.92
CA ILE A 112 -42.69 -27.92 4.28
C ILE A 112 -41.46 -27.23 3.69
N TYR A 113 -41.63 -26.09 3.06
CA TYR A 113 -40.49 -25.36 2.51
C TYR A 113 -39.60 -24.78 3.61
N GLN A 114 -40.15 -24.39 4.74
CA GLN A 114 -39.38 -23.99 5.93
C GLN A 114 -38.56 -25.17 6.49
N GLU A 115 -39.19 -26.32 6.66
CA GLU A 115 -38.55 -27.56 7.15
C GLU A 115 -37.45 -28.06 6.20
N LEU A 116 -37.66 -27.94 4.86
CA LEU A 116 -36.66 -28.29 3.87
C LEU A 116 -35.45 -27.34 3.92
N THR A 117 -35.66 -26.10 4.33
CA THR A 117 -34.59 -25.12 4.53
C THR A 117 -33.60 -25.56 5.59
N ASP A 118 -34.10 -26.11 6.70
CA ASP A 118 -33.27 -26.57 7.83
C ASP A 118 -32.39 -27.78 7.48
N LYS A 119 -32.75 -28.52 6.41
CA LYS A 119 -31.97 -29.66 5.90
C LYS A 119 -30.84 -29.25 4.95
N GLU A 120 -30.88 -28.03 4.42
CA GLU A 120 -29.90 -27.49 3.45
C GLU A 120 -28.86 -26.58 4.13
N LYS A 121 -28.11 -27.12 5.11
CA LYS A 121 -27.25 -26.31 6.00
C LYS A 121 -26.21 -25.42 5.31
N ASP A 122 -25.73 -25.81 4.11
CA ASP A 122 -24.59 -25.16 3.46
C ASP A 122 -24.90 -24.58 2.06
N ASN A 123 -26.12 -24.76 1.56
CA ASN A 123 -26.54 -24.28 0.25
C ASN A 123 -27.44 -23.05 0.37
N SER A 124 -26.85 -21.87 0.51
CA SER A 124 -27.60 -20.62 0.67
C SER A 124 -28.53 -20.30 -0.51
N GLU A 125 -28.16 -20.63 -1.73
CA GLU A 125 -29.00 -20.42 -2.92
C GLU A 125 -30.28 -21.26 -2.86
N LYS A 126 -30.17 -22.50 -2.45
CA LYS A 126 -31.31 -23.41 -2.31
C LYS A 126 -32.18 -23.02 -1.09
N ILE A 127 -31.57 -22.55 -0.03
CA ILE A 127 -32.26 -21.95 1.12
C ILE A 127 -33.12 -20.77 0.65
N ILE A 128 -32.56 -19.85 -0.14
CA ILE A 128 -33.29 -18.73 -0.69
C ILE A 128 -34.46 -19.17 -1.58
N GLU A 129 -34.24 -20.16 -2.45
CA GLU A 129 -35.29 -20.72 -3.28
C GLU A 129 -36.46 -21.24 -2.43
N TYR A 130 -36.18 -22.05 -1.40
CA TYR A 130 -37.20 -22.63 -0.54
C TYR A 130 -37.95 -21.57 0.28
N LEU A 131 -37.25 -20.61 0.86
CA LEU A 131 -37.88 -19.53 1.64
C LEU A 131 -38.77 -18.63 0.77
N ASN A 132 -38.36 -18.33 -0.48
CA ASN A 132 -39.21 -17.60 -1.41
C ASN A 132 -40.49 -18.40 -1.76
N LYS A 133 -40.40 -19.71 -1.89
CA LYS A 133 -41.57 -20.58 -2.07
C LYS A 133 -42.45 -20.59 -0.82
N SER A 134 -41.88 -20.65 0.35
CA SER A 134 -42.63 -20.54 1.63
C SER A 134 -43.45 -19.24 1.66
N ILE A 135 -42.84 -18.09 1.36
CA ILE A 135 -43.52 -16.79 1.31
C ILE A 135 -44.62 -16.77 0.22
N GLU A 136 -44.39 -17.38 -0.95
CA GLU A 136 -45.38 -17.46 -1.99
C GLU A 136 -46.66 -18.18 -1.49
N TYR A 137 -46.53 -19.36 -0.87
CA TYR A 137 -47.63 -20.12 -0.33
C TYR A 137 -48.29 -19.44 0.89
N ALA A 138 -47.52 -18.84 1.79
CA ALA A 138 -48.02 -18.04 2.87
C ALA A 138 -48.93 -16.88 2.40
N ASN A 139 -48.50 -16.16 1.37
CA ASN A 139 -49.29 -15.08 0.80
C ASN A 139 -50.57 -15.54 0.08
N ILE A 140 -50.58 -16.76 -0.47
CA ILE A 140 -51.81 -17.38 -1.05
C ILE A 140 -52.75 -17.74 0.08
N TYR A 141 -52.28 -18.44 1.12
CA TYR A 141 -53.08 -18.78 2.31
C TYR A 141 -53.74 -17.55 2.94
N SER A 142 -52.96 -16.46 3.17
CA SER A 142 -53.50 -15.22 3.76
C SER A 142 -54.63 -14.56 2.89
N LYS A 143 -54.65 -14.81 1.61
CA LYS A 143 -55.74 -14.33 0.72
C LYS A 143 -56.98 -15.24 0.80
N LEU A 144 -56.80 -16.54 1.03
CA LEU A 144 -57.88 -17.51 1.13
C LEU A 144 -58.51 -17.46 2.54
N GLU A 145 -57.69 -17.23 3.55
CA GLU A 145 -58.09 -17.18 4.98
C GLU A 145 -57.69 -15.82 5.59
N PRO A 146 -58.38 -14.73 5.28
CA PRO A 146 -57.95 -13.38 5.71
C PRO A 146 -58.05 -13.13 7.22
N GLU A 147 -58.80 -13.93 7.94
CA GLU A 147 -59.00 -13.84 9.40
C GLU A 147 -57.90 -14.60 10.18
N GLU A 148 -57.18 -15.47 9.51
CA GLU A 148 -56.08 -16.24 10.11
C GLU A 148 -54.77 -15.53 9.97
N SER A 149 -53.98 -15.54 11.03
CA SER A 149 -52.66 -14.89 11.03
C SER A 149 -51.59 -15.82 10.51
N ILE A 150 -50.86 -15.39 9.50
CA ILE A 150 -49.69 -16.06 8.93
C ILE A 150 -48.41 -15.24 9.19
N LYS A 151 -48.50 -14.34 10.16
CA LYS A 151 -47.44 -13.36 10.41
C LYS A 151 -46.14 -13.99 10.87
N ASP A 152 -46.22 -15.01 11.72
CA ASP A 152 -45.04 -15.67 12.29
C ASP A 152 -44.27 -16.45 11.21
N GLU A 153 -44.96 -17.09 10.29
CA GLU A 153 -44.36 -17.77 9.14
C GLU A 153 -43.64 -16.82 8.20
N LEU A 154 -44.22 -15.63 7.99
CA LEU A 154 -43.59 -14.59 7.17
C LEU A 154 -42.37 -13.99 7.85
N ILE A 155 -42.44 -13.73 9.17
CA ILE A 155 -41.29 -13.27 9.97
C ILE A 155 -40.14 -14.27 9.87
N PHE A 156 -40.44 -15.55 10.13
CA PHE A 156 -39.47 -16.63 10.04
C PHE A 156 -38.78 -16.68 8.69
N ALA A 157 -39.55 -16.61 7.60
CA ALA A 157 -39.00 -16.68 6.26
C ALA A 157 -38.16 -15.44 5.90
N GLU A 158 -38.60 -14.24 6.28
CA GLU A 158 -37.88 -13.00 6.00
C GLU A 158 -36.57 -12.90 6.81
N GLU A 159 -36.57 -13.29 8.09
CA GLU A 159 -35.36 -13.34 8.92
C GLU A 159 -34.32 -14.29 8.31
N ARG A 160 -34.76 -15.50 7.95
CA ARG A 160 -33.89 -16.53 7.35
C ARG A 160 -33.37 -16.15 5.96
N LEU A 161 -34.18 -15.45 5.15
CA LEU A 161 -33.72 -14.88 3.88
C LEU A 161 -32.61 -13.85 4.11
N GLY A 162 -32.78 -12.97 5.08
CA GLY A 162 -31.74 -12.01 5.44
C GLY A 162 -30.41 -12.70 5.73
N TRP A 163 -30.44 -13.71 6.60
CA TRP A 163 -29.25 -14.49 6.93
C TRP A 163 -28.65 -15.26 5.73
N ALA A 164 -29.50 -15.84 4.86
CA ALA A 164 -29.05 -16.57 3.69
C ALA A 164 -28.35 -15.66 2.66
N TYR A 165 -28.88 -14.45 2.45
CA TYR A 165 -28.27 -13.46 1.56
C TYR A 165 -26.95 -12.93 2.14
N ASP A 166 -26.83 -12.73 3.46
CA ASP A 166 -25.58 -12.35 4.11
C ASP A 166 -24.47 -13.41 3.90
N ARG A 167 -24.82 -14.68 3.96
CA ARG A 167 -23.87 -15.78 3.64
C ARG A 167 -23.35 -15.76 2.20
N LEU A 168 -24.11 -15.17 1.28
CA LEU A 168 -23.71 -14.95 -0.11
C LEU A 168 -23.04 -13.57 -0.32
N ASN A 169 -22.74 -12.84 0.76
CA ASN A 169 -22.24 -11.48 0.75
C ASN A 169 -23.16 -10.48 -0.01
N ASN A 170 -24.46 -10.80 -0.11
CA ASN A 170 -25.46 -9.89 -0.70
C ASN A 170 -26.17 -9.11 0.42
N PHE A 171 -25.41 -8.22 1.05
CA PHE A 171 -25.88 -7.47 2.23
C PHE A 171 -27.03 -6.50 1.92
N ILE A 172 -27.21 -6.07 0.67
CA ILE A 172 -28.33 -5.19 0.27
C ILE A 172 -29.67 -5.94 0.35
N GLU A 173 -29.74 -7.14 -0.23
CA GLU A 173 -30.96 -7.96 -0.13
C GLU A 173 -31.11 -8.50 1.31
N GLY A 174 -30.02 -8.83 2.00
CA GLY A 174 -30.03 -9.21 3.41
C GLY A 174 -30.72 -8.16 4.28
N GLU A 175 -30.29 -6.89 4.17
CA GLU A 175 -30.89 -5.77 4.89
C GLU A 175 -32.41 -5.64 4.60
N LYS A 176 -32.80 -5.70 3.33
CA LYS A 176 -34.18 -5.57 2.92
C LYS A 176 -35.09 -6.60 3.61
N HIS A 177 -34.67 -7.85 3.65
CA HIS A 177 -35.42 -8.92 4.28
C HIS A 177 -35.46 -8.82 5.80
N LEU A 178 -34.36 -8.49 6.47
CA LEU A 178 -34.30 -8.26 7.91
C LEU A 178 -35.18 -7.08 8.33
N ARG A 179 -35.15 -5.98 7.60
CA ARG A 179 -36.08 -4.85 7.87
C ARG A 179 -37.54 -5.24 7.65
N LYS A 180 -37.82 -6.10 6.68
CA LYS A 180 -39.16 -6.62 6.45
C LYS A 180 -39.68 -7.46 7.60
N ALA A 181 -38.81 -8.32 8.18
CA ALA A 181 -39.16 -9.07 9.39
C ALA A 181 -39.51 -8.12 10.55
N ILE A 182 -38.71 -7.08 10.77
CA ILE A 182 -38.98 -6.04 11.80
C ILE A 182 -40.29 -5.29 11.52
N GLU A 183 -40.57 -4.91 10.27
CA GLU A 183 -41.84 -4.27 9.88
C GLU A 183 -43.05 -5.18 10.15
N LEU A 184 -42.91 -6.47 9.96
CA LEU A 184 -43.92 -7.45 10.30
C LEU A 184 -44.10 -7.60 11.82
N GLY A 185 -43.18 -7.01 12.60
CA GLY A 185 -43.24 -6.94 14.06
C GLY A 185 -42.32 -7.90 14.75
N ASP A 186 -41.32 -8.44 14.06
CA ASP A 186 -40.23 -9.13 14.71
C ASP A 186 -39.51 -8.19 15.69
N ASN A 187 -39.44 -8.59 16.94
CA ASN A 187 -38.75 -7.83 17.98
C ASN A 187 -37.77 -8.75 18.75
N ASP A 188 -37.27 -9.77 18.07
CA ASP A 188 -36.28 -10.66 18.66
C ASP A 188 -34.88 -10.03 18.60
N LYS A 189 -34.09 -10.32 19.64
CA LYS A 189 -32.71 -9.84 19.73
C LYS A 189 -31.81 -10.33 18.57
N TRP A 190 -32.14 -11.45 17.95
CA TRP A 190 -31.36 -12.03 16.87
C TRP A 190 -31.50 -11.24 15.57
N VAL A 191 -32.73 -10.81 15.20
CA VAL A 191 -32.94 -10.02 13.97
C VAL A 191 -32.19 -8.71 14.01
N TYR A 192 -32.20 -8.00 15.16
CA TYR A 192 -31.44 -6.77 15.33
C TYR A 192 -29.95 -6.97 15.27
N SER A 193 -29.42 -8.04 15.86
CA SER A 193 -28.00 -8.33 15.77
C SER A 193 -27.56 -8.72 14.36
N GLN A 194 -28.41 -9.45 13.63
CA GLN A 194 -28.12 -9.78 12.24
C GLN A 194 -28.19 -8.53 11.35
N LEU A 195 -29.16 -7.65 11.55
CA LEU A 195 -29.23 -6.38 10.82
C LEU A 195 -27.99 -5.50 11.12
N GLY A 196 -27.54 -5.47 12.37
CA GLY A 196 -26.28 -4.80 12.73
C GLY A 196 -25.08 -5.37 11.95
N TYR A 197 -24.99 -6.70 11.85
CA TYR A 197 -23.95 -7.38 11.08
C TYR A 197 -24.01 -7.00 9.58
N THR A 198 -25.19 -7.08 8.98
CA THR A 198 -25.45 -6.72 7.59
C THR A 198 -25.05 -5.28 7.27
N LEU A 199 -25.43 -4.35 8.15
CA LEU A 199 -25.09 -2.91 8.00
C LEU A 199 -23.60 -2.63 8.15
N ARG A 200 -22.92 -3.33 9.06
CA ARG A 200 -21.48 -3.21 9.25
C ARG A 200 -20.71 -3.58 7.98
N PHE A 201 -21.13 -4.61 7.27
CA PHE A 201 -20.52 -4.99 5.98
C PHE A 201 -20.89 -4.06 4.82
N GLN A 202 -21.81 -3.12 5.04
CA GLN A 202 -22.10 -2.01 4.12
C GLN A 202 -21.42 -0.70 4.56
N ASP A 203 -20.45 -0.77 5.48
CA ASP A 203 -19.72 0.37 6.07
C ASP A 203 -20.63 1.40 6.79
N ARG A 204 -21.85 1.01 7.15
CA ARG A 204 -22.84 1.82 7.89
C ARG A 204 -22.71 1.57 9.40
N TYR A 205 -21.57 1.94 9.95
CA TYR A 205 -21.15 1.56 11.31
C TYR A 205 -22.02 2.13 12.41
N GLU A 206 -22.49 3.38 12.29
CA GLU A 206 -23.38 4.01 13.28
C GLU A 206 -24.72 3.28 13.37
N GLU A 207 -25.35 2.98 12.23
CA GLU A 207 -26.60 2.24 12.18
C GLU A 207 -26.41 0.80 12.66
N ALA A 208 -25.28 0.17 12.34
CA ALA A 208 -24.93 -1.16 12.83
C ALA A 208 -24.88 -1.15 14.38
N LEU A 209 -24.22 -0.15 14.96
CA LEU A 209 -24.09 0.00 16.40
C LEU A 209 -25.44 0.18 17.08
N GLU A 210 -26.34 1.02 16.51
CA GLU A 210 -27.71 1.19 17.03
C GLU A 210 -28.45 -0.15 17.09
N ASN A 211 -28.36 -0.97 16.05
CA ASN A 211 -29.02 -2.27 16.00
C ASN A 211 -28.39 -3.29 16.96
N TYR A 212 -27.07 -3.31 17.08
CA TYR A 212 -26.39 -4.16 18.06
C TYR A 212 -26.79 -3.77 19.50
N MET A 213 -26.82 -2.47 19.80
CA MET A 213 -27.25 -2.00 21.12
C MET A 213 -28.72 -2.35 21.40
N LYS A 214 -29.59 -2.26 20.39
CA LYS A 214 -30.96 -2.71 20.49
C LYS A 214 -31.08 -4.20 20.81
N SER A 215 -30.25 -5.02 20.16
CA SER A 215 -30.15 -6.44 20.45
C SER A 215 -29.74 -6.72 21.92
N VAL A 216 -28.77 -5.94 22.44
CA VAL A 216 -28.35 -6.02 23.85
C VAL A 216 -29.50 -5.58 24.81
N GLU A 217 -30.21 -4.51 24.51
CA GLU A 217 -31.40 -4.06 25.27
C GLU A 217 -32.47 -5.16 25.34
N LEU A 218 -32.65 -5.91 24.26
CA LEU A 218 -33.58 -7.05 24.19
C LEU A 218 -33.02 -8.31 24.87
N GLY A 219 -31.88 -8.19 25.56
CA GLY A 219 -31.33 -9.25 26.41
C GLY A 219 -30.33 -10.18 25.71
N ARG A 220 -29.76 -9.80 24.57
CA ARG A 220 -28.61 -10.53 24.03
C ARG A 220 -27.38 -10.21 24.86
N ASN A 221 -26.74 -11.24 25.41
CA ASN A 221 -25.58 -11.11 26.29
C ASN A 221 -24.61 -12.27 26.06
N ASP A 222 -23.88 -12.25 24.96
CA ASP A 222 -22.92 -13.29 24.59
C ASP A 222 -21.62 -12.69 24.06
N THR A 223 -20.59 -13.52 23.96
CA THR A 223 -19.27 -13.15 23.46
C THR A 223 -19.33 -12.51 22.07
N TRP A 224 -20.18 -13.07 21.19
CA TRP A 224 -20.26 -12.62 19.79
C TRP A 224 -20.76 -11.19 19.69
N ILE A 225 -21.87 -10.84 20.37
CA ILE A 225 -22.46 -9.50 20.25
C ILE A 225 -21.50 -8.41 20.73
N TYR A 226 -20.82 -8.62 21.86
CA TYR A 226 -19.85 -7.64 22.37
C TYR A 226 -18.60 -7.56 21.52
N SER A 227 -18.18 -8.66 20.90
CA SER A 227 -17.08 -8.66 19.93
C SER A 227 -17.43 -7.87 18.66
N GLU A 228 -18.67 -7.98 18.15
CA GLU A 228 -19.13 -7.20 16.99
C GLU A 228 -19.29 -5.72 17.33
N ILE A 229 -19.82 -5.38 18.49
CA ILE A 229 -19.86 -3.98 18.97
C ILE A 229 -18.44 -3.40 19.07
N ALA A 230 -17.50 -4.14 19.66
CA ALA A 230 -16.12 -3.72 19.79
C ALA A 230 -15.49 -3.45 18.42
N TRP A 231 -15.71 -4.35 17.46
CA TRP A 231 -15.17 -4.22 16.11
C TRP A 231 -15.82 -3.06 15.34
N THR A 232 -17.11 -2.80 15.59
CA THR A 232 -17.81 -1.64 15.00
C THR A 232 -17.27 -0.32 15.57
N TYR A 233 -17.01 -0.24 16.88
CA TYR A 233 -16.32 0.90 17.49
C TYR A 233 -14.90 1.08 16.93
N PHE A 234 -14.17 -0.01 16.69
CA PHE A 234 -12.86 0.02 16.06
C PHE A 234 -12.92 0.65 14.66
N SER A 235 -13.91 0.24 13.84
CA SER A 235 -14.12 0.81 12.51
C SER A 235 -14.52 2.30 12.53
N LEU A 236 -15.13 2.76 13.63
CA LEU A 236 -15.43 4.17 13.89
C LEU A 236 -14.26 4.94 14.51
N GLU A 237 -13.08 4.33 14.62
CA GLU A 237 -11.87 4.88 15.26
C GLU A 237 -12.07 5.25 16.75
N LYS A 238 -13.11 4.70 17.39
CA LYS A 238 -13.40 4.85 18.83
C LYS A 238 -12.73 3.73 19.62
N PHE A 239 -11.41 3.74 19.64
CA PHE A 239 -10.60 2.62 20.14
C PHE A 239 -10.74 2.36 21.65
N SER A 240 -11.04 3.39 22.45
CA SER A 240 -11.24 3.23 23.88
C SER A 240 -12.54 2.47 24.19
N GLU A 241 -13.62 2.80 23.49
CA GLU A 241 -14.90 2.10 23.57
C GLU A 241 -14.78 0.68 23.01
N ALA A 242 -14.03 0.51 21.92
CA ALA A 242 -13.72 -0.81 21.37
C ALA A 242 -13.03 -1.69 22.42
N LEU A 243 -12.06 -1.16 23.17
CA LEU A 243 -11.37 -1.90 24.24
C LEU A 243 -12.30 -2.27 25.40
N GLU A 244 -13.24 -1.39 25.75
CA GLU A 244 -14.24 -1.70 26.80
C GLU A 244 -15.09 -2.91 26.39
N TYR A 245 -15.64 -2.89 25.14
CA TYR A 245 -16.55 -3.94 24.71
C TYR A 245 -15.84 -5.25 24.39
N ILE A 246 -14.60 -5.23 23.88
CA ILE A 246 -13.83 -6.47 23.67
C ILE A 246 -13.47 -7.15 25.00
N ASN A 247 -13.26 -6.37 26.07
CA ASN A 247 -13.05 -6.94 27.41
C ASN A 247 -14.32 -7.60 27.94
N LYS A 248 -15.52 -7.02 27.72
CA LYS A 248 -16.81 -7.67 28.05
C LYS A 248 -16.96 -8.98 27.28
N ALA A 249 -16.59 -9.02 25.99
CA ALA A 249 -16.60 -10.25 25.21
C ALA A 249 -15.67 -11.32 25.79
N LYS A 250 -14.46 -10.94 26.21
CA LYS A 250 -13.48 -11.85 26.84
C LYS A 250 -13.98 -12.44 28.18
N GLU A 251 -14.64 -11.63 28.99
CA GLU A 251 -15.20 -12.09 30.26
C GLU A 251 -16.30 -13.14 30.07
N LEU A 252 -17.01 -13.11 28.96
CA LEU A 252 -18.10 -14.03 28.62
C LEU A 252 -17.63 -15.21 27.76
N SER A 253 -16.39 -15.22 27.31
CA SER A 253 -15.90 -16.32 26.47
C SER A 253 -15.86 -17.64 27.23
N PRO A 254 -16.48 -18.71 26.69
CA PRO A 254 -16.52 -20.02 27.32
C PRO A 254 -15.20 -20.79 27.20
N VAL A 255 -14.25 -20.30 26.40
CA VAL A 255 -12.98 -20.94 26.12
C VAL A 255 -11.82 -20.15 26.72
N GLU A 256 -10.77 -20.85 27.17
CA GLU A 256 -9.62 -20.21 27.79
C GLU A 256 -8.88 -19.28 26.81
N VAL A 257 -8.76 -19.70 25.55
CA VAL A 257 -8.16 -18.91 24.47
C VAL A 257 -9.10 -18.90 23.27
N ASP A 258 -9.69 -17.74 23.02
CA ASP A 258 -10.45 -17.46 21.80
C ASP A 258 -9.54 -16.65 20.85
N LEU A 259 -9.05 -17.30 19.79
CA LEU A 259 -8.11 -16.69 18.85
C LEU A 259 -8.70 -15.46 18.15
N SER A 260 -10.01 -15.46 17.88
CA SER A 260 -10.68 -14.31 17.27
C SER A 260 -10.69 -13.10 18.21
N LEU A 261 -10.96 -13.32 19.50
CA LEU A 261 -10.88 -12.25 20.49
C LEU A 261 -9.44 -11.77 20.73
N VAL A 262 -8.47 -12.68 20.68
CA VAL A 262 -7.05 -12.34 20.80
C VAL A 262 -6.64 -11.44 19.64
N SER A 263 -6.96 -11.81 18.39
CA SER A 263 -6.66 -11.05 17.18
C SER A 263 -7.33 -9.65 17.20
N ARG A 264 -8.62 -9.58 17.50
CA ARG A 264 -9.33 -8.29 17.61
C ARG A 264 -8.78 -7.42 18.74
N THR A 265 -8.42 -8.04 19.88
CA THR A 265 -7.83 -7.31 21.02
C THR A 265 -6.48 -6.72 20.65
N SER A 266 -5.62 -7.49 19.98
CA SER A 266 -4.30 -7.02 19.54
C SER A 266 -4.43 -5.84 18.58
N SER A 267 -5.33 -5.91 17.60
CA SER A 267 -5.60 -4.81 16.67
C SER A 267 -6.05 -3.52 17.39
N ILE A 268 -6.94 -3.64 18.37
CA ILE A 268 -7.40 -2.51 19.18
C ILE A 268 -6.25 -1.92 20.01
N LEU A 269 -5.41 -2.76 20.61
CA LEU A 269 -4.25 -2.32 21.39
C LEU A 269 -3.21 -1.60 20.51
N ILE A 270 -2.97 -2.10 19.31
CA ILE A 270 -2.07 -1.45 18.34
C ILE A 270 -2.61 -0.06 17.96
N ALA A 271 -3.89 0.05 17.63
CA ALA A 271 -4.52 1.33 17.32
C ALA A 271 -4.44 2.34 18.49
N LEU A 272 -4.46 1.85 19.73
CA LEU A 272 -4.23 2.64 20.95
C LEU A 272 -2.74 2.93 21.24
N ARG A 273 -1.83 2.55 20.35
CA ARG A 273 -0.37 2.65 20.53
C ARG A 273 0.18 1.85 21.73
N LYS A 274 -0.52 0.81 22.12
CA LYS A 274 -0.14 -0.11 23.21
C LYS A 274 0.55 -1.36 22.66
N HIS A 275 1.55 -1.17 21.81
CA HIS A 275 2.22 -2.26 21.07
C HIS A 275 2.79 -3.34 21.98
N THR A 276 3.44 -2.96 23.10
CA THR A 276 4.01 -3.91 24.05
C THR A 276 2.95 -4.84 24.66
N GLU A 277 1.74 -4.30 24.94
CA GLU A 277 0.63 -5.09 25.48
C GLU A 277 0.09 -6.05 24.39
N ALA A 278 -0.01 -5.58 23.14
CA ALA A 278 -0.45 -6.41 22.02
C ALA A 278 0.53 -7.56 21.74
N ILE A 279 1.82 -7.25 21.63
CA ILE A 279 2.88 -8.25 21.38
C ILE A 279 2.87 -9.29 22.51
N LYS A 280 2.84 -8.86 23.77
CA LYS A 280 2.79 -9.78 24.91
C LYS A 280 1.59 -10.71 24.85
N LEU A 281 0.39 -10.18 24.54
CA LEU A 281 -0.82 -10.97 24.41
C LEU A 281 -0.67 -12.06 23.33
N LEU A 282 -0.11 -11.70 22.18
CA LEU A 282 0.07 -12.63 21.07
C LEU A 282 1.19 -13.65 21.35
N GLU A 283 2.30 -13.23 21.98
CA GLU A 283 3.39 -14.13 22.40
C GLU A 283 2.93 -15.14 23.44
N ASP A 284 2.10 -14.73 24.41
CA ASP A 284 1.52 -15.63 25.42
C ASP A 284 0.69 -16.76 24.77
N VAL A 285 0.07 -16.47 23.62
CA VAL A 285 -0.70 -17.45 22.83
C VAL A 285 0.21 -18.31 21.96
N VAL A 286 1.11 -17.69 21.16
CA VAL A 286 1.97 -18.43 20.22
C VAL A 286 3.00 -19.33 20.92
N ASN A 287 3.32 -19.05 22.19
CA ASN A 287 4.20 -19.88 22.99
C ASN A 287 3.54 -21.16 23.54
N ARG A 288 2.22 -21.30 23.40
CA ARG A 288 1.51 -22.54 23.74
C ARG A 288 1.65 -23.55 22.59
N ASP A 289 1.97 -24.80 22.91
CA ASP A 289 2.20 -25.84 21.89
C ASP A 289 1.03 -26.02 20.92
N GLU A 290 -0.20 -25.77 21.39
CA GLU A 290 -1.45 -25.86 20.62
C GLU A 290 -1.54 -24.81 19.53
N TYR A 291 -1.06 -23.57 19.77
CA TYR A 291 -1.23 -22.41 18.88
C TYR A 291 0.07 -21.92 18.23
N LYS A 292 1.20 -22.55 18.53
CA LYS A 292 2.53 -22.14 18.02
C LYS A 292 2.64 -22.07 16.50
N ASN A 293 1.79 -22.78 15.79
CA ASN A 293 1.71 -22.83 14.33
C ASN A 293 0.41 -22.22 13.79
N ASP A 294 -0.32 -21.45 14.61
CA ASP A 294 -1.49 -20.74 14.11
C ASP A 294 -1.06 -19.58 13.22
N ILE A 295 -1.43 -19.67 11.92
CA ILE A 295 -1.02 -18.70 10.89
C ILE A 295 -1.62 -17.33 11.17
N GLY A 296 -2.83 -17.24 11.72
CA GLY A 296 -3.49 -15.99 12.07
C GLY A 296 -2.70 -15.24 13.14
N ILE A 297 -2.44 -15.91 14.27
CA ILE A 297 -1.70 -15.31 15.39
C ILE A 297 -0.26 -14.94 15.00
N LEU A 298 0.42 -15.77 14.19
CA LEU A 298 1.74 -15.44 13.68
C LEU A 298 1.72 -14.18 12.79
N SER A 299 0.68 -14.02 12.00
CA SER A 299 0.49 -12.84 11.15
C SER A 299 0.19 -11.59 11.97
N ASP A 300 -0.69 -11.70 12.98
CA ASP A 300 -1.00 -10.60 13.89
C ASP A 300 0.25 -10.14 14.66
N LEU A 301 1.09 -11.11 15.06
CA LEU A 301 2.33 -10.82 15.78
C LEU A 301 3.35 -10.14 14.87
N ALA A 302 3.47 -10.57 13.61
CA ALA A 302 4.29 -9.92 12.62
C ALA A 302 3.85 -8.46 12.41
N PHE A 303 2.55 -8.24 12.21
CA PHE A 303 1.98 -6.91 12.06
C PHE A 303 2.21 -6.01 13.30
N ALA A 304 2.09 -6.58 14.51
CA ALA A 304 2.33 -5.83 15.74
C ALA A 304 3.80 -5.38 15.87
N TYR A 305 4.75 -6.20 15.44
CA TYR A 305 6.17 -5.83 15.39
C TYR A 305 6.46 -4.80 14.28
N ASP A 306 5.83 -4.94 13.11
CA ASP A 306 6.01 -4.02 11.98
C ASP A 306 5.45 -2.63 12.31
N ASP A 307 4.30 -2.53 13.00
CA ASP A 307 3.74 -1.24 13.46
C ASP A 307 4.57 -0.60 14.59
N LEU A 308 5.33 -1.41 15.34
CA LEU A 308 6.36 -0.93 16.28
C LEU A 308 7.67 -0.54 15.57
N GLU A 309 7.75 -0.64 14.24
CA GLU A 309 8.95 -0.44 13.41
C GLU A 309 10.08 -1.47 13.71
N ASP A 310 9.77 -2.58 14.38
CA ASP A 310 10.71 -3.70 14.59
C ASP A 310 10.59 -4.75 13.48
N TYR A 311 10.85 -4.32 12.27
CA TYR A 311 10.73 -5.15 11.05
C TYR A 311 11.58 -6.42 11.09
N LYS A 312 12.66 -6.42 11.88
CA LYS A 312 13.52 -7.58 12.03
C LYS A 312 12.84 -8.73 12.77
N ASN A 313 12.12 -8.42 13.85
CA ASN A 313 11.33 -9.40 14.57
C ASN A 313 10.05 -9.74 13.81
N GLY A 314 9.39 -8.77 13.17
CA GLY A 314 8.26 -9.00 12.28
C GLY A 314 8.55 -10.05 11.20
N LEU A 315 9.71 -9.95 10.53
CA LEU A 315 10.15 -10.92 9.52
C LEU A 315 10.29 -12.36 10.04
N ILE A 316 10.58 -12.58 11.31
CA ILE A 316 10.68 -13.93 11.88
C ILE A 316 9.31 -14.60 11.80
N TYR A 317 8.26 -13.89 12.19
CA TYR A 317 6.89 -14.41 12.22
C TYR A 317 6.27 -14.48 10.83
N LEU A 318 6.55 -13.51 9.94
CA LEU A 318 6.15 -13.58 8.53
C LEU A 318 6.72 -14.83 7.85
N LYS A 319 8.02 -15.11 8.00
CA LYS A 319 8.66 -16.30 7.44
C LYS A 319 8.01 -17.56 7.94
N ARG A 320 7.73 -17.65 9.24
CA ARG A 320 7.07 -18.80 9.83
C ARG A 320 5.64 -19.00 9.32
N ALA A 321 4.87 -17.92 9.18
CA ALA A 321 3.53 -17.99 8.58
C ALA A 321 3.57 -18.44 7.11
N ASN A 322 4.56 -17.97 6.35
CA ASN A 322 4.78 -18.38 4.97
C ASN A 322 5.22 -19.86 4.85
N GLU A 323 6.13 -20.33 5.69
CA GLU A 323 6.55 -21.75 5.77
C GLU A 323 5.37 -22.68 6.10
N LEU A 324 4.37 -22.19 6.83
CA LEU A 324 3.13 -22.91 7.14
C LEU A 324 2.08 -22.84 6.02
N GLY A 325 2.41 -22.18 4.91
CA GLY A 325 1.60 -22.17 3.69
C GLY A 325 0.79 -20.91 3.43
N ARG A 326 0.98 -19.83 4.22
CA ARG A 326 0.38 -18.54 3.88
C ARG A 326 1.18 -17.87 2.77
N ASP A 327 0.54 -17.69 1.60
CA ASP A 327 1.14 -17.06 0.42
C ASP A 327 0.09 -16.20 -0.32
N ASP A 328 -0.54 -15.29 0.41
CA ASP A 328 -1.54 -14.37 -0.12
C ASP A 328 -0.95 -12.96 -0.39
N ILE A 329 -1.78 -12.08 -0.94
CA ILE A 329 -1.42 -10.69 -1.21
C ILE A 329 -0.95 -9.98 0.07
N TRP A 330 -1.58 -10.27 1.20
CA TRP A 330 -1.28 -9.59 2.46
C TRP A 330 0.15 -9.91 2.92
N ILE A 331 0.49 -11.21 3.07
CA ILE A 331 1.82 -11.58 3.60
C ILE A 331 2.96 -11.12 2.70
N ASN A 332 2.77 -11.19 1.37
CA ASN A 332 3.78 -10.71 0.43
C ASN A 332 3.92 -9.17 0.46
N THR A 333 2.83 -8.45 0.77
CA THR A 333 2.89 -7.00 1.00
C THR A 333 3.68 -6.68 2.27
N GLU A 334 3.45 -7.40 3.37
CA GLU A 334 4.19 -7.21 4.63
C GLU A 334 5.69 -7.54 4.45
N PHE A 335 6.03 -8.61 3.72
CA PHE A 335 7.43 -8.87 3.35
C PHE A 335 8.05 -7.69 2.58
N ALA A 336 7.32 -7.12 1.62
CA ALA A 336 7.81 -5.98 0.85
C ALA A 336 8.07 -4.76 1.75
N TYR A 337 7.15 -4.45 2.67
CA TYR A 337 7.31 -3.37 3.64
C TYR A 337 8.51 -3.63 4.57
N ALA A 338 8.56 -4.80 5.20
CA ALA A 338 9.63 -5.12 6.13
C ALA A 338 11.02 -5.04 5.48
N TYR A 339 11.19 -5.59 4.28
CA TYR A 339 12.44 -5.49 3.54
C TYR A 339 12.77 -4.07 3.11
N TYR A 340 11.78 -3.26 2.72
CA TYR A 340 11.98 -1.85 2.39
C TYR A 340 12.57 -1.07 3.56
N TYR A 341 11.98 -1.17 4.74
CA TYR A 341 12.44 -0.44 5.91
C TYR A 341 13.76 -0.99 6.49
N LEU A 342 14.09 -2.24 6.21
CA LEU A 342 15.42 -2.81 6.52
C LEU A 342 16.50 -2.42 5.50
N GLY A 343 16.16 -1.68 4.44
CA GLY A 343 17.09 -1.27 3.40
C GLY A 343 17.43 -2.36 2.39
N GLU A 344 16.72 -3.48 2.39
CA GLU A 344 16.89 -4.60 1.47
C GLU A 344 15.96 -4.42 0.25
N TYR A 345 16.20 -3.36 -0.53
CA TYR A 345 15.27 -2.86 -1.55
C TYR A 345 15.04 -3.83 -2.70
N GLU A 346 16.03 -4.62 -3.10
CA GLU A 346 15.91 -5.64 -4.12
C GLU A 346 14.90 -6.72 -3.70
N LYS A 347 14.98 -7.19 -2.45
CA LYS A 347 14.01 -8.15 -1.93
C LYS A 347 12.61 -7.53 -1.82
N SER A 348 12.53 -6.28 -1.37
CA SER A 348 11.26 -5.57 -1.35
C SER A 348 10.62 -5.54 -2.74
N TYR A 349 11.40 -5.20 -3.75
CA TYR A 349 10.95 -5.16 -5.15
C TYR A 349 10.46 -6.53 -5.64
N ASP A 350 11.18 -7.61 -5.32
CA ASP A 350 10.80 -8.98 -5.69
C ASP A 350 9.42 -9.33 -5.12
N TYR A 351 9.17 -9.01 -3.84
CA TYR A 351 7.87 -9.24 -3.21
C TYR A 351 6.76 -8.34 -3.79
N LEU A 352 7.06 -7.10 -4.18
CA LEU A 352 6.09 -6.25 -4.89
C LEU A 352 5.67 -6.85 -6.23
N ILE A 353 6.60 -7.47 -6.97
CA ILE A 353 6.29 -8.20 -8.21
C ILE A 353 5.36 -9.38 -7.92
N ILE A 354 5.58 -10.14 -6.83
CA ILE A 354 4.69 -11.22 -6.43
C ILE A 354 3.29 -10.67 -6.15
N VAL A 355 3.17 -9.60 -5.36
CA VAL A 355 1.90 -8.94 -5.03
C VAL A 355 1.15 -8.50 -6.30
N LYS A 356 1.86 -7.91 -7.26
CA LYS A 356 1.29 -7.52 -8.56
C LYS A 356 0.79 -8.73 -9.35
N ASN A 357 1.57 -9.81 -9.39
CA ASN A 357 1.19 -11.04 -10.09
C ASN A 357 0.01 -11.76 -9.44
N LEU A 358 -0.20 -11.58 -8.14
CA LEU A 358 -1.39 -12.06 -7.43
C LEU A 358 -2.64 -11.19 -7.70
N GLY A 359 -2.53 -10.16 -8.55
CA GLY A 359 -3.64 -9.36 -9.04
C GLY A 359 -3.92 -8.05 -8.30
N ARG A 360 -3.04 -7.63 -7.37
CA ARG A 360 -3.14 -6.30 -6.76
C ARG A 360 -2.53 -5.25 -7.70
N ASP A 361 -3.29 -4.21 -8.03
CA ASP A 361 -2.84 -3.07 -8.86
C ASP A 361 -3.51 -1.76 -8.39
N ASP A 362 -3.36 -1.47 -7.11
CA ASP A 362 -3.89 -0.24 -6.51
C ASP A 362 -2.82 0.87 -6.42
N LEU A 363 -3.27 2.08 -6.10
CA LEU A 363 -2.40 3.25 -5.97
C LEU A 363 -1.34 3.09 -4.87
N THR A 364 -1.65 2.34 -3.83
CA THR A 364 -0.70 2.08 -2.73
C THR A 364 0.44 1.19 -3.21
N LEU A 365 0.14 0.14 -3.95
CA LEU A 365 1.17 -0.72 -4.55
C LEU A 365 2.07 0.06 -5.51
N LYS A 366 1.49 0.92 -6.36
CA LYS A 366 2.26 1.79 -7.28
C LYS A 366 3.18 2.73 -6.52
N LEU A 367 2.71 3.30 -5.41
CA LEU A 367 3.55 4.14 -4.55
C LEU A 367 4.70 3.36 -3.92
N MET A 368 4.45 2.12 -3.48
CA MET A 368 5.51 1.25 -2.96
C MET A 368 6.55 0.93 -4.02
N PHE A 369 6.14 0.61 -5.27
CA PHE A 369 7.06 0.44 -6.38
C PHE A 369 7.92 1.68 -6.61
N ALA A 370 7.29 2.86 -6.70
CA ALA A 370 7.98 4.11 -6.92
C ALA A 370 9.04 4.39 -5.83
N ASN A 371 8.65 4.25 -4.56
CA ASN A 371 9.55 4.45 -3.42
C ASN A 371 10.71 3.44 -3.43
N THR A 372 10.42 2.17 -3.69
CA THR A 372 11.43 1.10 -3.70
C THR A 372 12.42 1.30 -4.86
N LEU A 373 11.93 1.58 -6.07
CA LEU A 373 12.77 1.87 -7.24
C LEU A 373 13.65 3.11 -7.02
N SER A 374 13.11 4.15 -6.41
CA SER A 374 13.85 5.35 -6.04
C SER A 374 15.01 5.04 -5.08
N LYS A 375 14.79 4.14 -4.09
CA LYS A 375 15.84 3.67 -3.18
C LYS A 375 16.85 2.73 -3.83
N MET A 376 16.46 2.04 -4.90
CA MET A 376 17.36 1.23 -5.75
C MET A 376 18.13 2.06 -6.78
N GLU A 377 18.05 3.40 -6.71
CA GLU A 377 18.66 4.33 -7.67
C GLU A 377 18.14 4.17 -9.11
N LYS A 378 16.98 3.53 -9.28
CA LYS A 378 16.28 3.40 -10.57
C LYS A 378 15.32 4.57 -10.76
N TYR A 379 15.89 5.76 -10.85
CA TYR A 379 15.15 7.01 -10.76
C TYR A 379 14.18 7.23 -11.92
N GLU A 380 14.53 6.83 -13.16
CA GLU A 380 13.64 6.93 -14.30
C GLU A 380 12.37 6.10 -14.11
N GLU A 381 12.52 4.82 -13.72
CA GLU A 381 11.40 3.93 -13.48
C GLU A 381 10.53 4.43 -12.30
N ALA A 382 11.16 4.94 -11.24
CA ALA A 382 10.46 5.54 -10.10
C ALA A 382 9.60 6.73 -10.51
N ILE A 383 10.14 7.63 -11.35
CA ILE A 383 9.43 8.80 -11.87
C ILE A 383 8.21 8.39 -12.69
N GLU A 384 8.29 7.34 -13.51
CA GLU A 384 7.15 6.86 -14.29
C GLU A 384 5.97 6.48 -13.37
N TYR A 385 6.22 5.71 -12.32
CA TYR A 385 5.18 5.37 -11.32
C TYR A 385 4.65 6.59 -10.58
N TYR A 386 5.51 7.53 -10.18
CA TYR A 386 5.08 8.75 -9.50
C TYR A 386 4.23 9.64 -10.42
N LEU A 387 4.56 9.74 -11.70
CA LEU A 387 3.79 10.51 -12.69
C LEU A 387 2.41 9.87 -12.92
N GLU A 388 2.34 8.54 -13.02
CA GLU A 388 1.06 7.82 -13.11
C GLU A 388 0.18 8.09 -11.88
N LEU A 389 0.77 8.13 -10.68
CA LEU A 389 0.03 8.47 -9.45
C LEU A 389 -0.53 9.91 -9.50
N LEU A 390 0.21 10.88 -10.06
CA LEU A 390 -0.26 12.27 -10.19
C LEU A 390 -1.43 12.44 -11.17
N GLU A 391 -1.70 11.47 -12.04
CA GLU A 391 -2.89 11.49 -12.92
C GLU A 391 -4.17 11.20 -12.14
N ASN A 392 -4.07 10.57 -10.98
CA ASN A 392 -5.22 10.28 -10.12
C ASN A 392 -5.63 11.50 -9.30
N ASP A 393 -6.94 11.76 -9.20
CA ASP A 393 -7.48 12.92 -8.47
C ASP A 393 -7.05 12.96 -7.00
N LYS A 394 -6.84 11.81 -6.36
CA LYS A 394 -6.34 11.69 -4.98
C LYS A 394 -4.94 12.30 -4.80
N TYR A 395 -4.07 12.15 -5.80
CA TYR A 395 -2.65 12.54 -5.73
C TYR A 395 -2.29 13.75 -6.60
N LYS A 396 -3.21 14.26 -7.42
CA LYS A 396 -2.99 15.34 -8.39
C LYS A 396 -2.34 16.60 -7.80
N ASN A 397 -2.65 16.90 -6.54
CA ASN A 397 -2.12 18.05 -5.80
C ASN A 397 -1.34 17.59 -4.55
N ASP A 398 -0.74 16.41 -4.58
CA ASP A 398 0.07 15.93 -3.49
C ASP A 398 1.45 16.59 -3.51
N ALA A 399 1.76 17.34 -2.46
CA ALA A 399 3.02 18.07 -2.33
C ALA A 399 4.22 17.12 -2.12
N ILE A 400 4.01 16.01 -1.39
CA ILE A 400 5.06 15.04 -1.10
C ILE A 400 5.45 14.32 -2.39
N LEU A 401 4.46 13.90 -3.17
CA LEU A 401 4.71 13.21 -4.43
C LEU A 401 5.47 14.11 -5.43
N ASN A 402 5.07 15.39 -5.55
CA ASN A 402 5.83 16.34 -6.37
C ASN A 402 7.27 16.53 -5.86
N CYS A 403 7.49 16.53 -4.55
CA CYS A 403 8.82 16.60 -3.95
C CYS A 403 9.67 15.36 -4.32
N GLN A 404 9.10 14.15 -4.23
CA GLN A 404 9.79 12.90 -4.61
C GLN A 404 10.19 12.90 -6.10
N ILE A 405 9.29 13.34 -6.98
CA ILE A 405 9.61 13.46 -8.41
C ILE A 405 10.76 14.45 -8.63
N GLY A 406 10.68 15.60 -7.96
CA GLY A 406 11.74 16.62 -8.05
C GLY A 406 13.09 16.10 -7.56
N TRP A 407 13.11 15.41 -6.44
CA TRP A 407 14.32 14.79 -5.91
C TRP A 407 14.91 13.76 -6.88
N ASN A 408 14.09 12.83 -7.42
CA ASN A 408 14.55 11.84 -8.41
C ASN A 408 15.12 12.50 -9.67
N TYR A 409 14.51 13.60 -10.17
CA TYR A 409 15.10 14.36 -11.29
C TYR A 409 16.43 15.03 -10.92
N GLY A 410 16.59 15.48 -9.66
CA GLY A 410 17.84 16.01 -9.16
C GLY A 410 18.98 14.99 -9.16
N GLU A 411 18.69 13.74 -8.77
CA GLU A 411 19.63 12.61 -8.80
C GLU A 411 20.00 12.21 -10.25
N LEU A 412 19.08 12.36 -11.18
CA LEU A 412 19.34 12.18 -12.63
C LEU A 412 20.11 13.33 -13.28
N GLU A 413 20.61 14.29 -12.51
CA GLU A 413 21.27 15.49 -13.01
C GLU A 413 20.42 16.29 -14.02
N LYS A 414 19.10 16.30 -13.82
CA LYS A 414 18.11 17.07 -14.57
C LYS A 414 17.53 18.21 -13.74
N PRO A 415 18.36 19.22 -13.36
CA PRO A 415 17.95 20.21 -12.36
C PRO A 415 16.78 21.10 -12.78
N LYS A 416 16.58 21.35 -14.07
CA LYS A 416 15.44 22.14 -14.56
C LYS A 416 14.12 21.41 -14.35
N GLU A 417 14.10 20.13 -14.66
CA GLU A 417 12.96 19.23 -14.41
C GLU A 417 12.70 19.10 -12.92
N ALA A 418 13.75 18.93 -12.12
CA ALA A 418 13.67 18.88 -10.67
C ALA A 418 12.97 20.14 -10.11
N LEU A 419 13.44 21.32 -10.48
CA LEU A 419 12.87 22.60 -10.03
C LEU A 419 11.40 22.77 -10.37
N LYS A 420 10.97 22.29 -11.53
CA LYS A 420 9.56 22.35 -11.94
C LYS A 420 8.65 21.67 -10.90
N TYR A 421 9.03 20.49 -10.43
CA TYR A 421 8.22 19.73 -9.47
C TYR A 421 8.44 20.19 -8.03
N LEU A 422 9.67 20.58 -7.64
CA LEU A 422 9.97 21.12 -6.32
C LEU A 422 9.23 22.44 -6.06
N PHE A 423 9.19 23.38 -7.01
CA PHE A 423 8.40 24.61 -6.86
C PHE A 423 6.90 24.34 -6.86
N LYS A 424 6.44 23.29 -7.56
CA LYS A 424 5.05 22.87 -7.45
C LYS A 424 4.74 22.32 -6.06
N ALA A 425 5.64 21.53 -5.48
CA ALA A 425 5.51 21.02 -4.11
C ALA A 425 5.48 22.19 -3.09
N GLU A 426 6.37 23.16 -3.23
CA GLU A 426 6.40 24.36 -2.39
C GLU A 426 5.09 25.16 -2.49
N LYS A 427 4.57 25.38 -3.69
CA LYS A 427 3.28 26.04 -3.92
C LYS A 427 2.09 25.30 -3.29
N LEU A 428 2.18 24.00 -3.16
CA LEU A 428 1.19 23.14 -2.50
C LEU A 428 1.37 23.09 -0.96
N GLY A 429 2.29 23.90 -0.41
CA GLY A 429 2.48 24.05 1.03
C GLY A 429 3.64 23.25 1.63
N LYS A 430 4.44 22.55 0.82
CA LYS A 430 5.64 21.86 1.31
C LYS A 430 6.76 22.88 1.48
N ASP A 431 7.05 23.26 2.72
CA ASP A 431 8.13 24.22 3.07
C ASP A 431 8.87 23.74 4.31
N ASP A 432 9.67 22.71 4.13
CA ASP A 432 10.56 22.19 5.16
C ASP A 432 12.03 22.29 4.73
N ARG A 433 12.92 21.81 5.59
CA ARG A 433 14.36 21.81 5.35
C ARG A 433 14.73 21.08 4.07
N MET A 434 14.18 19.88 3.84
CA MET A 434 14.55 19.02 2.72
C MET A 434 14.24 19.68 1.38
N ILE A 435 13.04 20.22 1.21
CA ILE A 435 12.67 20.88 -0.06
C ILE A 435 13.55 22.12 -0.31
N ASN A 436 13.93 22.88 0.73
CA ASN A 436 14.82 24.03 0.57
C ASN A 436 16.26 23.60 0.21
N ILE A 437 16.72 22.43 0.67
CA ILE A 437 17.99 21.83 0.21
C ILE A 437 17.90 21.46 -1.25
N ASP A 438 16.87 20.71 -1.63
CA ASP A 438 16.72 20.23 -3.02
C ASP A 438 16.56 21.39 -4.03
N ILE A 439 15.73 22.38 -3.69
CA ILE A 439 15.62 23.61 -4.51
C ILE A 439 16.97 24.32 -4.57
N GLY A 440 17.66 24.47 -3.43
CA GLY A 440 18.93 25.18 -3.35
C GLY A 440 20.01 24.57 -4.24
N ILE A 441 20.21 23.26 -4.15
CA ILE A 441 21.19 22.53 -4.95
C ILE A 441 20.83 22.61 -6.45
N ASN A 442 19.56 22.40 -6.80
CA ASN A 442 19.14 22.41 -8.20
C ASN A 442 19.19 23.82 -8.82
N LEU A 443 18.89 24.91 -8.07
CA LEU A 443 19.10 26.28 -8.52
C LEU A 443 20.57 26.53 -8.82
N ALA A 444 21.45 26.15 -7.89
CA ALA A 444 22.89 26.34 -8.10
C ALA A 444 23.40 25.56 -9.33
N LYS A 445 22.93 24.33 -9.54
CA LYS A 445 23.25 23.53 -10.74
C LYS A 445 22.74 24.15 -12.06
N THR A 446 21.66 24.95 -12.03
CA THR A 446 21.19 25.69 -13.23
C THR A 446 21.92 26.99 -13.48
N GLY A 447 22.85 27.40 -12.60
CA GLY A 447 23.60 28.66 -12.70
C GLY A 447 23.02 29.78 -11.83
N GLU A 448 21.89 29.58 -11.18
CA GLU A 448 21.30 30.52 -10.22
C GLU A 448 21.93 30.33 -8.84
N ILE A 449 23.27 30.40 -8.78
CA ILE A 449 24.06 29.95 -7.62
C ILE A 449 23.72 30.76 -6.36
N GLN A 450 23.59 32.09 -6.48
CA GLN A 450 23.28 32.92 -5.31
C GLN A 450 21.91 32.61 -4.70
N ASP A 451 20.91 32.35 -5.53
CA ASP A 451 19.57 31.95 -5.05
C ASP A 451 19.60 30.56 -4.45
N GLY A 452 20.41 29.67 -5.03
CA GLY A 452 20.68 28.35 -4.45
C GLY A 452 21.27 28.45 -3.03
N ILE A 453 22.31 29.27 -2.85
CA ILE A 453 22.93 29.54 -1.53
C ILE A 453 21.89 30.12 -0.56
N ASN A 454 21.04 31.02 -0.98
CA ASN A 454 19.99 31.62 -0.15
C ASN A 454 19.03 30.55 0.36
N ARG A 455 18.63 29.59 -0.48
CA ARG A 455 17.80 28.45 -0.10
C ARG A 455 18.49 27.51 0.90
N LEU A 456 19.75 27.18 0.66
CA LEU A 456 20.55 26.37 1.58
C LEU A 456 20.72 27.05 2.97
N LYS A 457 20.94 28.36 2.99
CA LYS A 457 20.97 29.15 4.23
C LYS A 457 19.62 29.16 4.94
N ARG A 458 18.51 29.27 4.20
CA ARG A 458 17.18 29.14 4.79
C ARG A 458 16.99 27.76 5.44
N ALA A 459 17.40 26.70 4.75
CA ALA A 459 17.38 25.34 5.30
C ALA A 459 18.17 25.22 6.61
N LEU A 460 19.34 25.90 6.68
CA LEU A 460 20.20 25.92 7.87
C LEU A 460 19.55 26.66 9.06
N THR A 461 18.65 27.64 8.82
CA THR A 461 17.94 28.38 9.89
C THR A 461 16.73 27.63 10.44
N MET A 462 16.30 26.54 9.82
CA MET A 462 15.19 25.71 10.28
C MET A 462 15.69 24.76 11.38
N GLU A 463 15.61 25.23 12.64
CA GLU A 463 16.22 24.53 13.80
C GLU A 463 15.49 23.26 14.22
N GLU A 464 14.20 23.14 13.93
CA GLU A 464 13.40 21.98 14.33
C GLU A 464 13.94 20.69 13.70
N GLY A 465 14.37 19.75 14.55
CA GLY A 465 14.90 18.45 14.13
C GLY A 465 16.20 18.49 13.33
N ILE A 466 16.97 19.61 13.33
CA ILE A 466 18.27 19.67 12.64
C ILE A 466 19.32 18.88 13.40
N THR A 467 19.92 17.92 12.73
CA THR A 467 21.02 17.12 13.28
C THR A 467 22.37 17.79 13.10
N LEU A 468 23.38 17.31 13.82
CA LEU A 468 24.76 17.75 13.62
C LEU A 468 25.23 17.46 12.19
N ASN A 469 24.85 16.31 11.63
CA ASN A 469 25.19 15.93 10.26
C ASN A 469 24.55 16.87 9.24
N ASP A 470 23.28 17.29 9.44
CA ASP A 470 22.64 18.28 8.56
C ASP A 470 23.39 19.61 8.57
N LYS A 471 23.84 20.08 9.74
CA LYS A 471 24.62 21.31 9.85
C LYS A 471 25.97 21.21 9.13
N ILE A 472 26.64 20.07 9.26
CA ILE A 472 27.87 19.79 8.54
C ILE A 472 27.63 19.78 7.02
N PHE A 473 26.62 19.05 6.57
CA PHE A 473 26.26 18.94 5.15
C PHE A 473 25.93 20.32 4.57
N LEU A 474 25.00 21.06 5.19
CA LEU A 474 24.57 22.36 4.68
C LEU A 474 25.72 23.38 4.61
N ASN A 475 26.58 23.45 5.65
CA ASN A 475 27.74 24.34 5.59
C ASN A 475 28.72 23.91 4.50
N SER A 476 28.88 22.62 4.25
CA SER A 476 29.73 22.11 3.16
C SER A 476 29.18 22.47 1.77
N GLU A 477 27.87 22.32 1.55
CA GLU A 477 27.22 22.71 0.29
C GLU A 477 27.27 24.22 0.08
N ILE A 478 26.94 25.03 1.09
CA ILE A 478 27.03 26.48 1.00
C ILE A 478 28.46 26.92 0.65
N ALA A 479 29.45 26.29 1.26
CA ALA A 479 30.85 26.60 1.01
C ALA A 479 31.27 26.23 -0.43
N TYR A 480 30.85 25.06 -0.92
CA TYR A 480 31.13 24.61 -2.28
C TYR A 480 30.60 25.62 -3.31
N TRP A 481 29.36 26.04 -3.16
CA TRP A 481 28.75 26.98 -4.09
C TRP A 481 29.31 28.40 -4.00
N TYR A 482 29.79 28.85 -2.81
CA TYR A 482 30.57 30.07 -2.70
C TYR A 482 31.93 29.96 -3.40
N GLY A 483 32.59 28.80 -3.32
CA GLY A 483 33.81 28.53 -4.07
C GLY A 483 33.61 28.66 -5.60
N GLU A 484 32.49 28.09 -6.11
CA GLU A 484 32.13 28.22 -7.54
C GLU A 484 31.86 29.69 -7.95
N LEU A 485 31.36 30.53 -7.05
CA LEU A 485 31.25 32.00 -7.25
C LEU A 485 32.57 32.75 -7.08
N ARG A 486 33.67 32.11 -6.73
CA ARG A 486 34.93 32.73 -6.36
C ARG A 486 34.84 33.67 -5.15
N ASP A 487 33.82 33.48 -4.28
CA ASP A 487 33.70 34.15 -3.03
C ASP A 487 34.45 33.35 -1.93
N VAL A 488 35.78 33.49 -1.97
CA VAL A 488 36.74 32.73 -1.15
C VAL A 488 36.49 32.94 0.36
N GLU A 489 36.18 34.17 0.74
CA GLU A 489 35.96 34.54 2.15
C GLU A 489 34.78 33.75 2.74
N ASN A 490 33.63 33.79 2.07
CA ASN A 490 32.44 33.06 2.52
C ASN A 490 32.60 31.54 2.38
N ALA A 491 33.29 31.06 1.32
CA ALA A 491 33.60 29.65 1.17
C ALA A 491 34.40 29.10 2.35
N LEU A 492 35.53 29.75 2.67
CA LEU A 492 36.39 29.36 3.80
C LEU A 492 35.67 29.46 5.16
N LYS A 493 34.87 30.51 5.36
CA LYS A 493 34.05 30.65 6.57
C LYS A 493 33.16 29.40 6.81
N HIS A 494 32.43 28.98 5.82
CA HIS A 494 31.54 27.82 5.95
C HIS A 494 32.28 26.48 6.01
N LEU A 495 33.43 26.33 5.31
CA LEU A 495 34.31 25.18 5.45
C LEU A 495 34.86 25.02 6.87
N TYR A 496 35.32 26.14 7.47
CA TYR A 496 35.81 26.12 8.88
C TYR A 496 34.69 25.81 9.87
N ILE A 497 33.44 26.29 9.63
CA ILE A 497 32.29 25.89 10.45
C ILE A 497 32.07 24.38 10.36
N ALA A 498 32.07 23.80 9.16
CA ALA A 498 31.91 22.35 8.97
C ALA A 498 33.04 21.58 9.68
N LYS A 499 34.29 22.09 9.65
CA LYS A 499 35.43 21.52 10.35
C LYS A 499 35.27 21.56 11.87
N ASP A 500 34.86 22.70 12.43
CA ASP A 500 34.64 22.88 13.85
C ASP A 500 33.48 22.01 14.38
N LEU A 501 32.50 21.68 13.53
CA LEU A 501 31.43 20.73 13.80
C LEU A 501 31.89 19.26 13.70
N GLY A 502 33.18 19.02 13.38
CA GLY A 502 33.79 17.69 13.43
C GLY A 502 34.03 17.03 12.08
N ARG A 503 33.73 17.68 10.93
CA ARG A 503 34.11 17.15 9.61
C ARG A 503 35.60 17.32 9.38
N ASP A 504 36.36 16.26 9.13
CA ASP A 504 37.77 16.32 8.77
C ASP A 504 38.16 15.22 7.80
N ASP A 505 37.42 15.14 6.69
CA ASP A 505 37.64 14.18 5.63
C ASP A 505 38.49 14.74 4.47
N ALA A 506 38.78 13.89 3.50
CA ALA A 506 39.58 14.25 2.32
C ALA A 506 38.87 15.35 1.47
N TRP A 507 37.54 15.32 1.40
CA TRP A 507 36.78 16.31 0.64
C TRP A 507 36.92 17.72 1.28
N LEU A 508 36.66 17.84 2.58
CA LEU A 508 36.76 19.13 3.26
C LEU A 508 38.17 19.75 3.16
N ASN A 509 39.19 18.94 3.39
CA ASN A 509 40.57 19.41 3.29
C ASN A 509 40.92 19.82 1.85
N SER A 510 40.44 19.11 0.85
CA SER A 510 40.64 19.48 -0.55
C SER A 510 39.97 20.81 -0.91
N GLN A 511 38.76 21.06 -0.40
CA GLN A 511 38.03 22.32 -0.64
C GLN A 511 38.67 23.50 0.06
N ILE A 512 39.15 23.34 1.30
CA ILE A 512 39.91 24.39 2.00
C ILE A 512 41.18 24.69 1.21
N GLY A 513 41.94 23.66 0.81
CA GLY A 513 43.14 23.83 0.02
C GLY A 513 42.91 24.55 -1.30
N TRP A 514 41.86 24.21 -2.03
CA TRP A 514 41.48 24.85 -3.28
C TRP A 514 41.15 26.35 -3.12
N ASN A 515 40.35 26.69 -2.12
CA ASN A 515 39.97 28.07 -1.88
C ASN A 515 41.15 28.93 -1.40
N LEU A 516 42.20 28.36 -0.78
CA LEU A 516 43.41 29.06 -0.34
C LEU A 516 44.45 29.26 -1.41
N LEU A 517 44.32 28.64 -2.62
CA LEU A 517 45.35 28.65 -3.66
C LEU A 517 45.73 30.09 -4.10
N GLU A 518 44.80 31.02 -4.13
CA GLU A 518 45.01 32.39 -4.61
C GLU A 518 45.48 33.31 -3.47
N GLU A 519 45.25 32.95 -2.17
CA GLU A 519 45.56 33.78 -0.99
C GLU A 519 46.82 33.32 -0.28
N ASP A 520 46.93 32.02 0.03
CA ASP A 520 48.08 31.42 0.74
C ASP A 520 48.38 30.01 0.18
N VAL A 521 49.21 29.97 -0.85
CA VAL A 521 49.58 28.72 -1.52
C VAL A 521 50.29 27.74 -0.58
N LYS A 522 51.03 28.23 0.40
CA LYS A 522 51.75 27.34 1.36
C LYS A 522 50.78 26.67 2.33
N GLU A 523 49.78 27.40 2.81
CA GLU A 523 48.73 26.84 3.63
C GLU A 523 47.82 25.92 2.80
N ALA A 524 47.49 26.33 1.55
CA ALA A 524 46.78 25.49 0.60
C ALA A 524 47.41 24.10 0.43
N LEU A 525 48.76 24.07 0.22
CA LEU A 525 49.48 22.80 0.09
C LEU A 525 49.41 21.92 1.36
N LYS A 526 49.32 22.47 2.55
CA LYS A 526 49.15 21.69 3.78
C LYS A 526 47.81 20.94 3.74
N TYR A 527 46.74 21.64 3.39
CA TYR A 527 45.40 21.06 3.32
C TYR A 527 45.27 20.08 2.14
N LEU A 528 45.85 20.38 0.97
CA LEU A 528 45.88 19.46 -0.15
C LEU A 528 46.66 18.17 0.17
N ASN A 529 47.81 18.28 0.85
CA ASN A 529 48.57 17.11 1.31
C ASN A 529 47.77 16.29 2.30
N LYS A 530 47.10 16.95 3.27
CA LYS A 530 46.21 16.24 4.20
C LYS A 530 45.07 15.52 3.49
N ALA A 531 44.46 16.13 2.48
CA ALA A 531 43.42 15.49 1.68
C ALA A 531 43.97 14.24 0.96
N LYS A 532 45.21 14.32 0.45
CA LYS A 532 45.88 13.19 -0.18
C LYS A 532 46.19 12.07 0.83
N ASP A 533 46.67 12.40 1.99
CA ASP A 533 46.94 11.44 3.08
C ASP A 533 45.65 10.73 3.54
N LEU A 534 44.51 11.41 3.45
CA LEU A 534 43.17 10.86 3.68
C LEU A 534 42.58 10.09 2.47
N GLY A 535 43.38 9.84 1.43
CA GLY A 535 43.03 8.94 0.34
C GLY A 535 42.54 9.63 -0.95
N LYS A 536 42.49 10.96 -1.03
CA LYS A 536 42.11 11.66 -2.27
C LYS A 536 43.31 11.85 -3.18
N ASP A 537 43.49 10.98 -4.16
CA ASP A 537 44.57 11.06 -5.16
C ASP A 537 43.99 10.91 -6.59
N ASP A 538 43.01 11.76 -6.89
CA ASP A 538 42.36 11.84 -8.22
C ASP A 538 42.99 12.90 -9.15
N ALA A 539 42.48 12.96 -10.38
CA ALA A 539 42.93 13.92 -11.35
C ALA A 539 42.74 15.37 -10.86
N TRP A 540 41.64 15.64 -10.17
CA TRP A 540 41.30 16.98 -9.68
C TRP A 540 42.33 17.49 -8.66
N ILE A 541 42.66 16.70 -7.64
CA ILE A 541 43.62 17.15 -6.61
C ILE A 541 45.05 17.31 -7.19
N ASN A 542 45.44 16.45 -8.14
CA ASN A 542 46.74 16.57 -8.77
C ASN A 542 46.86 17.82 -9.67
N ARG A 543 45.75 18.29 -10.26
CA ARG A 543 45.69 19.61 -10.92
C ARG A 543 45.93 20.73 -9.92
N GLN A 544 45.34 20.67 -8.72
CA GLN A 544 45.52 21.70 -7.69
C GLN A 544 46.97 21.72 -7.18
N PHE A 545 47.60 20.55 -6.99
CA PHE A 545 49.03 20.48 -6.68
C PHE A 545 49.88 21.08 -7.78
N GLY A 546 49.61 20.76 -9.05
CA GLY A 546 50.33 21.32 -10.18
C GLY A 546 50.27 22.85 -10.20
N PHE A 547 49.08 23.41 -10.01
CA PHE A 547 48.86 24.84 -9.95
C PHE A 547 49.58 25.49 -8.75
N ALA A 548 49.44 24.90 -7.55
CA ALA A 548 50.12 25.37 -6.37
C ALA A 548 51.66 25.42 -6.50
N TYR A 549 52.24 24.33 -7.05
CA TYR A 549 53.69 24.28 -7.26
C TYR A 549 54.15 25.23 -8.38
N SER A 550 53.31 25.46 -9.41
CA SER A 550 53.63 26.47 -10.44
C SER A 550 53.73 27.89 -9.83
N GLN A 551 52.78 28.26 -8.95
CA GLN A 551 52.78 29.55 -8.27
C GLN A 551 54.01 29.74 -7.34
N LEU A 552 54.54 28.65 -6.78
CA LEU A 552 55.77 28.69 -5.96
C LEU A 552 57.05 28.64 -6.82
N GLY A 553 56.95 28.52 -8.14
CA GLY A 553 58.11 28.33 -9.02
C GLY A 553 58.74 26.94 -8.95
N GLU A 554 58.09 25.98 -8.31
CA GLU A 554 58.55 24.59 -8.19
C GLU A 554 58.12 23.78 -9.44
N TYR A 555 58.57 24.21 -10.62
CA TYR A 555 58.06 23.73 -11.92
C TYR A 555 58.21 22.23 -12.12
N GLU A 556 59.28 21.61 -11.60
CA GLU A 556 59.50 20.17 -11.71
C GLU A 556 58.35 19.38 -11.03
N LYS A 557 57.98 19.81 -9.81
CA LYS A 557 56.85 19.23 -9.06
C LYS A 557 55.52 19.55 -9.74
N ALA A 558 55.38 20.76 -10.27
CA ALA A 558 54.18 21.16 -11.03
C ALA A 558 53.96 20.25 -12.25
N ILE A 559 54.99 20.06 -13.07
CA ILE A 559 54.97 19.17 -14.23
C ILE A 559 54.61 17.75 -13.86
N SER A 560 55.24 17.21 -12.80
CA SER A 560 54.95 15.88 -12.31
C SER A 560 53.48 15.73 -11.89
N SER A 561 52.93 16.72 -11.18
CA SER A 561 51.54 16.73 -10.73
C SER A 561 50.54 16.83 -11.89
N PHE A 562 50.77 17.73 -12.86
CA PHE A 562 49.94 17.86 -14.03
C PHE A 562 49.97 16.60 -14.93
N LYS A 563 51.16 15.99 -15.12
CA LYS A 563 51.27 14.71 -15.85
C LYS A 563 50.50 13.61 -15.14
N LYS A 564 50.55 13.53 -13.80
CA LYS A 564 49.77 12.57 -13.05
C LYS A 564 48.27 12.84 -13.18
N ALA A 565 47.82 14.09 -13.18
CA ALA A 565 46.42 14.41 -13.47
C ALA A 565 45.96 13.90 -14.84
N ARG A 566 46.83 14.01 -15.87
CA ARG A 566 46.56 13.44 -17.21
C ARG A 566 46.47 11.91 -17.20
N GLU A 567 47.39 11.23 -16.51
CA GLU A 567 47.38 9.78 -16.36
C GLU A 567 46.08 9.29 -15.70
N LEU A 568 45.51 10.12 -14.82
CA LEU A 568 44.24 9.86 -14.13
C LEU A 568 43.00 10.33 -14.95
N GLY A 569 43.19 10.69 -16.22
CA GLY A 569 42.11 10.96 -17.17
C GLY A 569 41.74 12.43 -17.40
N ALA A 570 42.38 13.41 -16.75
CA ALA A 570 42.16 14.80 -17.08
C ALA A 570 42.87 15.18 -18.38
N ASN A 571 42.15 15.75 -19.34
CA ASN A 571 42.71 16.20 -20.62
C ASN A 571 41.94 17.38 -21.18
N ASP A 572 41.71 18.42 -20.37
CA ASP A 572 41.05 19.66 -20.77
C ASP A 572 42.09 20.75 -21.14
N SER A 573 41.64 21.74 -21.88
CA SER A 573 42.50 22.86 -22.36
C SER A 573 43.19 23.59 -21.20
N TRP A 574 42.51 23.78 -20.04
CA TRP A 574 43.13 24.48 -18.91
C TRP A 574 44.35 23.70 -18.37
N LEU A 575 44.20 22.37 -18.21
CA LEU A 575 45.29 21.52 -17.72
C LEU A 575 46.48 21.52 -18.69
N LEU A 576 46.22 21.38 -20.01
CA LEU A 576 47.26 21.42 -21.02
C LEU A 576 47.98 22.77 -21.07
N TYR A 577 47.21 23.86 -20.98
CA TYR A 577 47.77 25.19 -20.92
C TYR A 577 48.69 25.39 -19.72
N GLN A 578 48.27 25.02 -18.52
CA GLN A 578 49.08 25.10 -17.30
C GLN A 578 50.33 24.20 -17.34
N LEU A 579 50.22 22.99 -17.87
CA LEU A 579 51.34 22.06 -18.06
C LEU A 579 52.34 22.66 -19.09
N GLY A 580 51.85 23.22 -20.17
CA GLY A 580 52.68 23.89 -21.15
C GLY A 580 53.43 25.10 -20.57
N LEU A 581 52.76 25.91 -19.77
CA LEU A 581 53.41 27.02 -19.04
C LEU A 581 54.51 26.50 -18.08
N ALA A 582 54.19 25.49 -17.25
CA ALA A 582 55.16 24.92 -16.33
C ALA A 582 56.38 24.33 -17.05
N LEU A 583 56.19 23.66 -18.17
CA LEU A 583 57.28 23.15 -19.02
C LEU A 583 58.11 24.26 -19.63
N LYS A 584 57.50 25.32 -20.09
CA LYS A 584 58.18 26.50 -20.65
C LYS A 584 59.05 27.17 -19.58
N GLU A 585 58.50 27.45 -18.41
CA GLU A 585 59.22 28.07 -17.31
C GLU A 585 60.34 27.18 -16.73
N TYR A 586 60.16 25.83 -16.79
CA TYR A 586 61.21 24.87 -16.43
C TYR A 586 62.32 24.81 -17.46
N GLY A 587 62.09 25.30 -18.68
CA GLY A 587 63.05 25.27 -19.79
C GLY A 587 62.90 24.07 -20.73
N ASN A 588 61.92 23.21 -20.55
CA ASN A 588 61.65 22.10 -21.47
C ASN A 588 60.79 22.56 -22.66
N ILE A 589 61.41 23.41 -23.52
CA ILE A 589 60.67 24.12 -24.58
C ILE A 589 60.10 23.20 -25.65
N GLU A 590 60.79 22.09 -25.99
CA GLU A 590 60.31 21.13 -26.99
C GLU A 590 59.04 20.44 -26.55
N GLU A 591 58.97 20.00 -25.28
CA GLU A 591 57.76 19.36 -24.73
C GLU A 591 56.66 20.39 -24.59
N ALA A 592 56.94 21.63 -24.13
CA ALA A 592 55.97 22.71 -24.04
C ALA A 592 55.29 22.99 -25.41
N ILE A 593 56.06 23.00 -26.49
CA ILE A 593 55.54 23.17 -27.87
C ILE A 593 54.53 22.05 -28.19
N ASN A 594 54.84 20.81 -27.84
CA ASN A 594 53.94 19.70 -28.14
C ASN A 594 52.64 19.82 -27.34
N ILE A 595 52.73 20.17 -26.07
CA ILE A 595 51.56 20.37 -25.19
C ILE A 595 50.68 21.53 -25.65
N PHE A 596 51.27 22.68 -26.01
CA PHE A 596 50.49 23.83 -26.53
C PHE A 596 49.87 23.54 -27.90
N LYS A 597 50.46 22.70 -28.73
CA LYS A 597 49.80 22.25 -29.97
C LYS A 597 48.59 21.40 -29.70
N GLU A 598 48.68 20.50 -28.73
CA GLU A 598 47.54 19.70 -28.28
C GLU A 598 46.43 20.58 -27.68
N GLU A 599 46.81 21.58 -26.89
CA GLU A 599 45.88 22.56 -26.29
C GLU A 599 45.07 23.34 -27.34
N ILE A 600 45.74 23.91 -28.36
CA ILE A 600 45.06 24.70 -29.40
C ILE A 600 44.10 23.90 -30.28
N GLU A 601 44.26 22.56 -30.35
CA GLU A 601 43.34 21.69 -31.07
C GLU A 601 42.00 21.53 -30.35
N ILE A 602 42.00 21.56 -29.02
CA ILE A 602 40.82 21.27 -28.19
C ILE A 602 40.23 22.52 -27.54
N THR A 603 40.94 23.65 -27.53
CA THR A 603 40.51 24.87 -26.86
C THR A 603 39.44 25.64 -27.61
N ASP A 604 38.46 26.19 -26.89
CA ASP A 604 37.53 27.21 -27.39
C ASP A 604 38.10 28.64 -27.31
N TYR A 605 39.18 28.83 -26.52
CA TYR A 605 39.80 30.11 -26.25
C TYR A 605 40.99 30.37 -27.19
N LYS A 606 40.67 30.68 -28.45
CA LYS A 606 41.65 30.88 -29.47
C LYS A 606 42.64 32.04 -29.17
N GLY A 607 43.91 31.83 -29.46
CA GLY A 607 44.98 32.84 -29.43
C GLY A 607 45.88 32.76 -28.17
N PHE A 608 45.43 32.27 -27.03
CA PHE A 608 46.28 32.15 -25.83
C PHE A 608 47.37 31.09 -25.99
N GLY A 609 47.03 29.88 -26.42
CA GLY A 609 47.99 28.82 -26.77
C GLY A 609 48.90 29.25 -27.94
N ASP A 610 48.36 29.95 -28.96
CA ASP A 610 49.14 30.47 -30.07
C ASP A 610 50.22 31.45 -29.56
N LEU A 611 49.93 32.33 -28.58
CA LEU A 611 50.89 33.24 -27.99
C LEU A 611 52.05 32.48 -27.34
N GLN A 612 51.73 31.44 -26.53
CA GLN A 612 52.74 30.62 -25.88
C GLN A 612 53.55 29.80 -26.87
N LEU A 613 52.92 29.27 -27.93
CA LEU A 613 53.63 28.61 -29.04
C LEU A 613 54.60 29.56 -29.77
N ALA A 614 54.13 30.76 -30.08
CA ALA A 614 55.00 31.79 -30.70
C ALA A 614 56.15 32.11 -29.77
N TRP A 615 55.93 32.20 -28.46
CA TRP A 615 56.97 32.43 -27.46
C TRP A 615 57.97 31.27 -27.45
N CYS A 616 57.53 30.05 -27.35
CA CYS A 616 58.40 28.87 -27.35
C CYS A 616 59.24 28.75 -28.61
N TYR A 617 58.64 28.99 -29.81
CA TYR A 617 59.38 28.97 -31.07
C TYR A 617 60.39 30.11 -31.15
N ALA A 618 60.08 31.30 -30.61
CA ALA A 618 61.05 32.42 -30.57
C ALA A 618 62.25 32.10 -29.64
N LEU A 619 62.04 31.40 -28.51
CA LEU A 619 63.09 30.98 -27.57
C LEU A 619 64.08 30.00 -28.20
N ILE A 620 63.65 29.16 -29.15
CA ILE A 620 64.53 28.20 -29.84
C ILE A 620 64.99 28.73 -31.25
N ASP A 621 64.84 30.01 -31.50
CA ASP A 621 65.24 30.76 -32.73
C ASP A 621 64.47 30.29 -34.01
N GLU A 622 63.35 29.60 -33.86
CA GLU A 622 62.48 29.19 -35.00
C GLU A 622 61.51 30.34 -35.38
N LYS A 623 62.06 31.50 -35.78
CA LYS A 623 61.32 32.75 -35.93
C LYS A 623 60.20 32.71 -36.99
N GLU A 624 60.33 31.93 -38.05
CA GLU A 624 59.26 31.81 -39.04
C GLU A 624 58.05 31.11 -38.52
N LYS A 625 58.24 30.06 -37.72
CA LYS A 625 57.13 29.38 -37.03
C LYS A 625 56.53 30.29 -35.94
N ALA A 626 57.38 31.01 -35.21
CA ALA A 626 56.92 31.98 -34.22
C ALA A 626 55.98 33.03 -34.84
N LYS A 627 56.36 33.58 -36.02
CA LYS A 627 55.54 34.54 -36.79
C LYS A 627 54.20 33.94 -37.25
N GLU A 628 54.20 32.65 -37.63
CA GLU A 628 53.00 31.96 -38.05
C GLU A 628 51.94 31.92 -36.97
N TYR A 629 52.28 31.43 -35.76
CA TYR A 629 51.38 31.41 -34.65
C TYR A 629 51.03 32.80 -34.10
N PHE A 630 51.95 33.73 -34.13
CA PHE A 630 51.75 35.14 -33.72
C PHE A 630 50.66 35.86 -34.48
N LYS A 631 50.49 35.53 -35.79
CA LYS A 631 49.37 36.06 -36.62
C LYS A 631 47.98 35.66 -36.02
N ASN A 632 47.87 34.50 -35.42
CA ASN A 632 46.66 34.10 -34.78
C ASN A 632 46.36 34.90 -33.50
N VAL A 633 47.41 35.32 -32.76
CA VAL A 633 47.27 36.19 -31.59
C VAL A 633 46.66 37.55 -32.02
N ASP A 634 47.15 38.17 -33.09
CA ASP A 634 46.58 39.42 -33.56
C ASP A 634 45.11 39.25 -33.99
N LYS A 635 44.77 38.10 -34.59
CA LYS A 635 43.45 37.81 -35.08
C LYS A 635 42.45 37.59 -33.90
N TYR A 636 42.82 36.85 -32.86
CA TYR A 636 41.90 36.39 -31.84
C TYR A 636 41.96 37.19 -30.55
N LEU A 637 43.10 37.80 -30.17
CA LEU A 637 43.30 38.50 -28.89
C LEU A 637 43.33 40.02 -28.98
N SER A 638 43.12 40.62 -30.16
CA SER A 638 43.22 42.08 -30.37
C SER A 638 42.33 42.93 -29.44
N SER A 639 41.17 42.40 -29.02
CA SER A 639 40.28 43.02 -28.02
C SER A 639 40.78 42.83 -26.58
N SER A 640 41.26 41.66 -26.25
CA SER A 640 41.76 41.30 -24.89
C SER A 640 43.03 42.06 -24.57
N LEU A 641 43.92 42.26 -25.57
CA LEU A 641 45.15 43.06 -25.45
C LEU A 641 44.90 44.52 -25.07
N LYS A 642 43.69 45.07 -25.27
CA LYS A 642 43.36 46.46 -24.87
C LYS A 642 43.09 46.57 -23.40
N ASN A 643 42.58 45.52 -22.78
CA ASN A 643 42.04 45.55 -21.42
C ASN A 643 42.91 44.78 -20.42
N ASP A 644 43.83 43.91 -20.87
CA ASP A 644 44.69 43.09 -20.07
C ASP A 644 46.15 43.52 -20.21
N GLU A 645 46.71 44.05 -19.11
CA GLU A 645 48.06 44.63 -19.05
C GLU A 645 49.12 43.51 -19.06
N GLU A 646 48.87 42.40 -18.40
CA GLU A 646 49.78 41.27 -18.30
C GLU A 646 49.87 40.56 -19.65
N LEU A 647 48.74 40.27 -20.28
CA LEU A 647 48.68 39.73 -21.64
C LEU A 647 49.38 40.63 -22.64
N ARG A 648 49.26 41.95 -22.50
CA ARG A 648 49.95 42.94 -23.35
C ARG A 648 51.45 42.88 -23.15
N LYS A 649 51.93 42.70 -21.94
CA LYS A 649 53.34 42.55 -21.62
C LYS A 649 53.92 41.31 -22.31
N ASP A 650 53.24 40.18 -22.16
CA ASP A 650 53.63 38.92 -22.81
C ASP A 650 53.65 39.05 -24.32
N TYR A 651 52.61 39.65 -24.91
CA TYR A 651 52.54 39.93 -26.35
C TYR A 651 53.75 40.76 -26.85
N ASN A 652 54.12 41.83 -26.13
CA ASN A 652 55.24 42.70 -26.50
C ASN A 652 56.57 41.95 -26.38
N THR A 653 56.76 41.15 -25.31
CA THR A 653 57.93 40.30 -25.11
C THR A 653 58.12 39.32 -26.28
N VAL A 654 57.07 38.64 -26.68
CA VAL A 654 57.12 37.70 -27.84
C VAL A 654 57.40 38.44 -29.13
N LYS A 655 56.80 39.61 -29.34
CA LYS A 655 57.02 40.47 -30.50
C LYS A 655 58.44 40.93 -30.60
N GLU A 656 59.07 41.31 -29.48
CA GLU A 656 60.49 41.73 -29.45
C GLU A 656 61.41 40.55 -29.73
N LEU A 657 61.16 39.37 -29.14
CA LEU A 657 61.94 38.17 -29.45
C LEU A 657 61.89 37.75 -30.91
N ILE A 658 60.75 37.84 -31.55
CA ILE A 658 60.56 37.51 -32.94
C ILE A 658 61.36 38.45 -33.83
N ASN A 659 61.44 39.77 -33.48
CA ASN A 659 62.06 40.79 -34.27
C ASN A 659 63.55 41.02 -33.96
N SER A 660 64.06 40.47 -32.86
CA SER A 660 65.46 40.58 -32.45
C SER A 660 66.36 39.94 -33.49
N THR A 661 67.34 40.68 -33.97
CA THR A 661 68.42 40.15 -34.82
C THR A 661 69.43 39.48 -33.90
N THR A 662 69.45 38.14 -33.87
CA THR A 662 70.53 37.39 -33.21
C THR A 662 71.82 37.59 -33.95
N TYR A 663 72.71 38.46 -33.43
CA TYR A 663 74.08 38.39 -33.85
C TYR A 663 74.70 37.16 -33.15
N ILE A 664 74.85 36.05 -33.90
CA ILE A 664 75.69 34.94 -33.49
C ILE A 664 77.11 35.43 -33.41
N ASN A 665 77.65 35.60 -32.23
CA ASN A 665 79.09 35.68 -31.97
C ASN A 665 79.61 34.33 -31.51
#